data_d3d7bb91359537f3414f31bf627b5d36
#
_entry.id   d3d7bb91359537f3414f31bf627b5d36
#
_cell.length_a   1.000
_cell.length_b   1.000
_cell.length_c   1.000
_cell.angle_alpha   90.00
_cell.angle_beta   90.00
_cell.angle_gamma   90.00
#
_symmetry.space_group_name_H-M   'P 1'
#
loop_
_entity.id
_entity.type
_entity.pdbx_description
1 polymer ?
#
loop_
_entity_poly.entity_id
_entity_poly.type
_entity_poly.pdbx_seq_one_letter_code
_entity_poly.pdbx_strand_id
1 'polypeptide(L)'
;MTVAGKAMQSETHSPPIPDDEPDGRDVAAYVAALIASERLGHLVVHHRVLPATPAVFADPARPFSRAVAGLLTAKGIPALYSHQARATDLARAGRHVAVATPTASGKTMTYLLPVLEEVIRNPDSRAIFLYPLKALAQDQQKAIRELAASLPESARPTTAIYDGDTSPHFRRKIRDNPPHILITNPEMLHLSLLPNHENWGALFAGLSHVVVDEMHTYRGVMGSHMAHVFRRLTRVCRRFGTSPAYVFSSATIGNPGQLAEDLTGLPVTTVTESGAPTAARHFLFLNPEQSAATTAVMLLAAALKRGLRTIVYTQSRKMTELISLWIREKAGPYASRVSAYRSGFLAEERRDIEAAMASGKLLGVVSTSALELGIDIGGLDLCILCGYPGSVMSAWQRGGRVGRAGRESAVVLIAGEDALDQYFMRHPAEFFDRPPESAVINPANPAIAAKHLECAAAELPIELTDPLLADAGIRAEAERLEQQGLLLRDREGTRYFAARKRPHRDVNLRGSGGQFTIEAGGAVIGQIDEMRAYRETHPGAVYIHRGVSYLVTALDIPERRVVVAPGTVDYYTRARGQKTTEILEVLGEKQVNGVPVFLGRLKVTETVTGYERRRARGGQLLSIVPLDLPPMVFETEGLWWVIPQDVQAELDKRLFHFMGAIHAMEHAMIGILPLLVLTDRNDLGGISTPLHPQVGRACVFVYDGAPGGVGLTRLAFAKADEALSRTLAAVAGCPCETGCPSCVHSPKCGSGNRPIDKVAARYLLELLMSGKLPETDPCRPEGLISNEPPQAGEPQAADKPKAAKAKNAPGRYGVLDVETRRAAAEVGGWGNAHKMGVSVAVLYDSGLDDCITYAQDELPALYEALTRLDLVVGFNILRFDYKVLAGASPFDHRKLPTLDILERVHARLGYRLSLDGLAKATLGTQKSASGLEALAWWKEGRIDEIAAYCKQDVIVTRDLYTFGRDNGYLLFSNKAGKIVRLPVEWE
;
A
#
# COMPACT_ATOMS: atom_id res chain seq x y z
N MET A 1 38.43 -13.02 -42.11
CA MET A 1 39.75 -12.50 -41.66
C MET A 1 39.62 -12.29 -40.16
N THR A 2 40.21 -13.18 -39.42
CA THR A 2 40.26 -13.29 -37.96
C THR A 2 41.29 -12.33 -37.40
N VAL A 3 40.91 -11.49 -36.41
CA VAL A 3 41.91 -10.83 -35.57
C VAL A 3 41.62 -11.21 -34.13
N ALA A 4 42.48 -12.02 -33.58
CA ALA A 4 42.55 -12.39 -32.18
C ALA A 4 43.17 -11.24 -31.37
N GLY A 5 42.43 -10.69 -30.41
CA GLY A 5 42.91 -9.76 -29.39
C GLY A 5 43.35 -10.52 -28.14
N LYS A 6 44.64 -10.46 -27.87
CA LYS A 6 45.27 -10.96 -26.62
C LYS A 6 44.78 -10.19 -25.42
N ALA A 7 44.17 -10.89 -24.46
CA ALA A 7 43.97 -10.39 -23.08
C ALA A 7 45.34 -10.31 -22.39
N MET A 8 45.78 -9.10 -22.07
CA MET A 8 46.88 -8.87 -21.08
C MET A 8 46.27 -8.97 -19.67
N GLN A 9 46.50 -10.13 -19.00
CA GLN A 9 46.38 -10.23 -17.55
C GLN A 9 47.57 -9.47 -16.92
N SER A 10 47.29 -8.27 -16.34
CA SER A 10 48.19 -7.65 -15.42
C SER A 10 47.72 -8.00 -14.01
N GLU A 11 48.29 -9.02 -13.39
CA GLU A 11 48.24 -9.26 -11.96
C GLU A 11 49.00 -8.10 -11.26
N THR A 12 48.27 -7.09 -10.79
CA THR A 12 48.79 -6.13 -9.82
C THR A 12 48.64 -6.77 -8.45
N HIS A 13 49.73 -7.41 -7.98
CA HIS A 13 49.89 -7.75 -6.58
C HIS A 13 49.88 -6.47 -5.73
N SER A 14 48.77 -6.24 -5.02
CA SER A 14 48.74 -5.31 -3.90
C SER A 14 49.60 -5.92 -2.78
N PRO A 15 50.47 -5.17 -2.12
CA PRO A 15 51.23 -5.70 -1.01
C PRO A 15 50.32 -6.17 0.12
N PRO A 16 50.67 -7.27 0.81
CA PRO A 16 49.94 -7.74 1.97
C PRO A 16 49.95 -6.66 3.05
N ILE A 17 48.83 -6.41 3.65
CA ILE A 17 48.67 -5.53 4.83
C ILE A 17 49.38 -6.23 5.99
N PRO A 18 50.24 -5.59 6.76
CA PRO A 18 50.78 -6.16 7.99
C PRO A 18 49.63 -6.41 8.98
N ASP A 19 49.52 -7.61 9.50
CA ASP A 19 48.49 -8.02 10.45
C ASP A 19 48.64 -7.45 11.87
N ASP A 20 49.67 -6.62 12.11
CA ASP A 20 50.06 -6.11 13.42
C ASP A 20 50.30 -4.57 13.45
N GLU A 21 49.41 -3.75 12.89
CA GLU A 21 49.35 -2.33 13.30
C GLU A 21 48.37 -2.18 14.48
N PRO A 22 48.78 -1.48 15.57
CA PRO A 22 47.86 -1.12 16.65
C PRO A 22 46.67 -0.37 16.06
N ASP A 23 45.49 -0.73 16.49
CA ASP A 23 44.18 -0.31 15.99
C ASP A 23 44.11 1.22 15.77
N GLY A 24 44.65 1.70 14.64
CA GLY A 24 44.71 3.12 14.24
C GLY A 24 43.37 3.75 13.92
N ARG A 25 42.26 3.02 14.22
CA ARG A 25 40.88 3.46 14.03
C ARG A 25 40.38 4.25 15.22
N ASP A 26 40.99 5.42 15.45
CA ASP A 26 40.59 6.32 16.52
C ASP A 26 39.50 7.29 16.01
N VAL A 27 38.28 7.03 16.40
CA VAL A 27 37.11 7.86 16.07
C VAL A 27 37.14 9.17 16.81
N ALA A 28 37.57 9.20 18.07
CA ALA A 28 37.72 10.45 18.85
C ALA A 28 38.72 11.39 18.23
N ALA A 29 39.89 10.88 17.78
CA ALA A 29 40.89 11.68 17.05
C ALA A 29 40.35 12.18 15.70
N TYR A 30 39.56 11.40 14.98
CA TYR A 30 38.87 11.85 13.76
C TYR A 30 37.92 13.01 14.05
N VAL A 31 37.05 12.88 15.07
CA VAL A 31 36.11 13.93 15.47
C VAL A 31 36.81 15.19 15.93
N ALA A 32 37.87 15.07 16.77
CA ALA A 32 38.68 16.20 17.21
C ALA A 32 39.33 16.93 16.03
N ALA A 33 39.90 16.19 15.08
CA ALA A 33 40.50 16.76 13.88
C ALA A 33 39.46 17.44 12.96
N LEU A 34 38.24 16.91 12.89
CA LEU A 34 37.14 17.54 12.15
C LEU A 34 36.75 18.89 12.76
N ILE A 35 36.54 18.92 14.08
CA ILE A 35 36.18 20.15 14.81
C ILE A 35 37.31 21.21 14.73
N ALA A 36 38.58 20.79 14.81
CA ALA A 36 39.76 21.68 14.70
C ALA A 36 40.09 22.10 13.25
N SER A 37 39.42 21.54 12.27
CA SER A 37 39.68 21.82 10.85
C SER A 37 39.28 23.25 10.48
N GLU A 38 40.22 24.09 10.01
CA GLU A 38 39.90 25.41 9.47
C GLU A 38 38.84 25.38 8.34
N ARG A 39 38.85 24.30 7.55
CA ARG A 39 37.96 24.15 6.39
C ARG A 39 36.59 23.63 6.74
N LEU A 40 36.44 22.78 7.77
CA LEU A 40 35.19 22.06 8.07
C LEU A 40 34.67 22.34 9.47
N GLY A 41 35.52 22.78 10.39
CA GLY A 41 35.15 22.97 11.80
C GLY A 41 34.07 24.03 12.00
N HIS A 42 34.13 25.13 11.23
CA HIS A 42 33.09 26.18 11.27
C HIS A 42 31.73 25.74 10.76
N LEU A 43 31.64 24.61 10.03
CA LEU A 43 30.38 24.00 9.56
C LEU A 43 29.72 23.18 10.66
N VAL A 44 30.40 22.83 11.75
CA VAL A 44 29.85 22.04 12.86
C VAL A 44 28.98 22.94 13.73
N VAL A 45 27.65 22.81 13.60
CA VAL A 45 26.70 23.61 14.37
C VAL A 45 26.36 22.99 15.72
N HIS A 46 26.55 21.67 15.85
CA HIS A 46 26.28 20.95 17.10
C HIS A 46 27.10 19.67 17.20
N HIS A 47 27.57 19.38 18.42
CA HIS A 47 28.27 18.13 18.75
C HIS A 47 27.75 17.62 20.11
N ARG A 48 27.21 16.41 20.13
CA ARG A 48 26.76 15.74 21.36
C ARG A 48 27.43 14.37 21.48
N VAL A 49 27.99 14.08 22.64
CA VAL A 49 28.51 12.75 22.97
C VAL A 49 27.45 12.01 23.77
N LEU A 50 26.98 10.88 23.22
CA LEU A 50 26.12 9.96 23.92
C LEU A 50 27.00 9.00 24.73
N PRO A 51 26.83 8.92 26.07
CA PRO A 51 27.66 8.09 26.91
C PRO A 51 27.43 6.60 26.67
N ALA A 52 28.46 5.80 26.97
CA ALA A 52 28.31 4.36 27.04
C ALA A 52 27.31 3.96 28.15
N THR A 53 26.51 2.95 27.89
CA THR A 53 25.61 2.37 28.90
C THR A 53 26.00 0.92 29.19
N PRO A 54 26.00 0.49 30.47
CA PRO A 54 26.31 -0.90 30.82
C PRO A 54 25.20 -1.86 30.41
N ALA A 55 25.55 -3.15 30.33
CA ALA A 55 24.57 -4.22 30.16
C ALA A 55 23.73 -4.41 31.41
N VAL A 56 22.42 -4.64 31.23
CA VAL A 56 21.49 -5.06 32.28
C VAL A 56 20.99 -6.46 31.93
N PHE A 57 21.38 -7.43 32.76
CA PHE A 57 20.99 -8.82 32.58
C PHE A 57 19.78 -9.18 33.45
N ALA A 58 19.05 -10.21 33.03
CA ALA A 58 18.00 -10.83 33.83
C ALA A 58 17.84 -12.31 33.42
N ASP A 59 17.47 -13.13 34.37
CA ASP A 59 17.08 -14.50 34.11
C ASP A 59 15.61 -14.57 33.72
N PRO A 60 15.20 -15.47 32.80
CA PRO A 60 13.79 -15.73 32.55
C PRO A 60 13.14 -16.38 33.77
N ALA A 61 11.87 -16.04 34.03
CA ALA A 61 11.09 -16.53 35.15
C ALA A 61 11.05 -18.07 35.23
N ARG A 62 11.10 -18.72 34.10
CA ARG A 62 11.21 -20.18 33.98
C ARG A 62 12.52 -20.54 33.25
N PRO A 63 13.38 -21.40 33.81
CA PRO A 63 14.59 -21.84 33.15
C PRO A 63 14.32 -22.42 31.76
N PHE A 64 15.30 -22.31 30.88
CA PHE A 64 15.27 -22.97 29.57
C PHE A 64 15.40 -24.49 29.69
N SER A 65 14.89 -25.20 28.68
CA SER A 65 15.19 -26.61 28.51
C SER A 65 16.72 -26.83 28.42
N ARG A 66 17.18 -28.03 28.82
CA ARG A 66 18.62 -28.39 28.79
C ARG A 66 19.24 -28.14 27.41
N ALA A 67 18.48 -28.37 26.34
CA ALA A 67 18.94 -28.16 24.98
C ALA A 67 19.19 -26.69 24.67
N VAL A 68 18.23 -25.78 25.00
CA VAL A 68 18.38 -24.32 24.78
C VAL A 68 19.43 -23.73 25.71
N ALA A 69 19.49 -24.16 26.99
CA ALA A 69 20.53 -23.72 27.91
C ALA A 69 21.95 -24.12 27.40
N GLY A 70 22.11 -25.36 26.92
CA GLY A 70 23.35 -25.81 26.31
C GLY A 70 23.74 -25.03 25.04
N LEU A 71 22.75 -24.67 24.21
CA LEU A 71 22.96 -23.81 23.05
C LEU A 71 23.48 -22.41 23.45
N LEU A 72 22.88 -21.76 24.44
CA LEU A 72 23.31 -20.45 24.93
C LEU A 72 24.76 -20.52 25.46
N THR A 73 25.07 -21.54 26.26
CA THR A 73 26.43 -21.80 26.76
C THR A 73 27.44 -21.99 25.64
N ALA A 74 27.10 -22.83 24.62
CA ALA A 74 27.96 -23.07 23.46
C ALA A 74 28.22 -21.82 22.61
N LYS A 75 27.33 -20.84 22.65
CA LYS A 75 27.48 -19.54 21.97
C LYS A 75 28.11 -18.46 22.86
N GLY A 76 28.56 -18.79 24.07
CA GLY A 76 29.16 -17.84 24.99
C GLY A 76 28.16 -16.78 25.51
N ILE A 77 26.88 -17.10 25.59
CA ILE A 77 25.83 -16.25 26.14
C ILE A 77 25.50 -16.73 27.55
N PRO A 78 26.18 -16.18 28.59
CA PRO A 78 26.00 -16.63 29.97
C PRO A 78 24.68 -16.17 30.61
N ALA A 79 24.16 -15.02 30.15
CA ALA A 79 22.92 -14.42 30.65
C ALA A 79 22.22 -13.65 29.52
N LEU A 80 20.91 -13.51 29.63
CA LEU A 80 20.12 -12.69 28.70
C LEU A 80 20.07 -11.24 29.15
N TYR A 81 19.97 -10.32 28.20
CA TYR A 81 19.61 -8.97 28.52
C TYR A 81 18.17 -8.90 29.08
N SER A 82 17.89 -7.95 29.95
CA SER A 82 16.60 -7.81 30.64
C SER A 82 15.41 -7.84 29.70
N HIS A 83 15.48 -7.15 28.55
CA HIS A 83 14.40 -7.15 27.55
C HIS A 83 14.25 -8.51 26.85
N GLN A 84 15.34 -9.26 26.66
CA GLN A 84 15.31 -10.58 26.04
C GLN A 84 14.63 -11.59 26.97
N ALA A 85 14.97 -11.58 28.26
CA ALA A 85 14.34 -12.44 29.28
C ALA A 85 12.83 -12.14 29.39
N ARG A 86 12.46 -10.86 29.54
CA ARG A 86 11.07 -10.41 29.65
C ARG A 86 10.24 -10.78 28.42
N ALA A 87 10.74 -10.51 27.20
CA ALA A 87 10.04 -10.86 25.96
C ALA A 87 9.87 -12.37 25.80
N THR A 88 10.89 -13.15 26.14
CA THR A 88 10.83 -14.61 26.13
C THR A 88 9.74 -15.15 27.06
N ASP A 89 9.66 -14.65 28.30
CA ASP A 89 8.64 -15.07 29.25
C ASP A 89 7.23 -14.75 28.79
N LEU A 90 7.00 -13.57 28.23
CA LEU A 90 5.72 -13.16 27.66
C LEU A 90 5.32 -14.07 26.47
N ALA A 91 6.24 -14.33 25.54
CA ALA A 91 5.99 -15.20 24.40
C ALA A 91 5.69 -16.64 24.81
N ARG A 92 6.42 -17.18 25.79
CA ARG A 92 6.18 -18.51 26.39
C ARG A 92 4.83 -18.61 27.10
N ALA A 93 4.32 -17.49 27.60
CA ALA A 93 2.98 -17.40 28.20
C ALA A 93 1.86 -17.26 27.14
N GLY A 94 2.19 -17.37 25.84
CA GLY A 94 1.24 -17.22 24.75
C GLY A 94 0.74 -15.78 24.54
N ARG A 95 1.41 -14.78 25.15
CA ARG A 95 1.05 -13.37 25.00
C ARG A 95 1.57 -12.82 23.66
N HIS A 96 0.83 -11.89 23.08
CA HIS A 96 1.32 -11.11 21.94
C HIS A 96 2.28 -10.03 22.48
N VAL A 97 3.46 -9.92 21.85
CA VAL A 97 4.56 -9.08 22.37
C VAL A 97 5.11 -8.19 21.26
N ALA A 98 5.32 -6.91 21.57
CA ALA A 98 6.03 -5.96 20.71
C ALA A 98 7.31 -5.48 21.39
N VAL A 99 8.47 -5.85 20.85
CA VAL A 99 9.79 -5.45 21.31
C VAL A 99 10.30 -4.28 20.46
N ALA A 100 10.34 -3.09 21.06
CA ALA A 100 10.77 -1.86 20.38
C ALA A 100 12.00 -1.27 21.10
N THR A 101 13.14 -1.88 20.88
CA THR A 101 14.43 -1.48 21.45
C THR A 101 15.38 -1.00 20.36
N PRO A 102 16.45 -0.23 20.70
CA PRO A 102 17.42 0.28 19.71
C PRO A 102 18.01 -0.80 18.80
N THR A 103 18.56 -0.40 17.66
CA THR A 103 19.28 -1.32 16.77
C THR A 103 20.47 -1.95 17.50
N ALA A 104 20.82 -3.19 17.10
CA ALA A 104 21.91 -3.95 17.71
C ALA A 104 21.69 -4.38 19.19
N SER A 105 20.47 -4.28 19.72
CA SER A 105 20.16 -4.77 21.08
C SER A 105 19.95 -6.29 21.19
N GLY A 106 20.09 -7.05 20.10
CA GLY A 106 19.88 -8.50 20.09
C GLY A 106 18.43 -8.95 20.09
N LYS A 107 17.53 -8.17 19.45
CA LYS A 107 16.09 -8.45 19.33
C LYS A 107 15.77 -9.86 18.77
N THR A 108 16.64 -10.42 17.90
CA THR A 108 16.44 -11.75 17.33
C THR A 108 16.24 -12.82 18.41
N MET A 109 16.96 -12.73 19.52
CA MET A 109 16.82 -13.69 20.63
C MET A 109 15.44 -13.65 21.29
N THR A 110 14.76 -12.48 21.29
CA THR A 110 13.45 -12.31 21.93
C THR A 110 12.35 -13.16 21.30
N TYR A 111 12.43 -13.47 20.03
CA TYR A 111 11.48 -14.30 19.32
C TYR A 111 12.03 -15.70 18.98
N LEU A 112 13.35 -15.80 18.79
CA LEU A 112 13.96 -17.08 18.40
C LEU A 112 14.00 -18.08 19.55
N LEU A 113 14.35 -17.63 20.77
CA LEU A 113 14.44 -18.52 21.93
C LEU A 113 13.08 -19.20 22.27
N PRO A 114 11.96 -18.48 22.39
CA PRO A 114 10.67 -19.11 22.66
C PRO A 114 10.22 -20.05 21.53
N VAL A 115 10.50 -19.70 20.27
CA VAL A 115 10.17 -20.57 19.12
C VAL A 115 11.01 -21.83 19.12
N LEU A 116 12.32 -21.74 19.37
CA LEU A 116 13.20 -22.93 19.47
C LEU A 116 12.73 -23.87 20.58
N GLU A 117 12.40 -23.31 21.73
CA GLU A 117 11.95 -24.11 22.89
C GLU A 117 10.62 -24.81 22.61
N GLU A 118 9.69 -24.12 21.93
CA GLU A 118 8.42 -24.71 21.52
C GLU A 118 8.61 -25.84 20.50
N VAL A 119 9.45 -25.64 19.47
CA VAL A 119 9.76 -26.67 18.47
C VAL A 119 10.46 -27.89 19.09
N ILE A 120 11.37 -27.68 20.05
CA ILE A 120 12.05 -28.78 20.76
C ILE A 120 11.06 -29.58 21.64
N ARG A 121 10.10 -28.89 22.28
CA ARG A 121 9.06 -29.48 23.11
C ARG A 121 8.01 -30.21 22.27
N ASN A 122 7.61 -29.62 21.16
CA ASN A 122 6.58 -30.13 20.25
C ASN A 122 7.09 -30.08 18.80
N PRO A 123 7.56 -31.22 18.25
CA PRO A 123 8.07 -31.29 16.87
C PRO A 123 7.02 -31.01 15.78
N ASP A 124 5.73 -31.02 16.13
CA ASP A 124 4.65 -30.63 15.21
C ASP A 124 4.39 -29.13 15.21
N SER A 125 5.02 -28.39 16.11
CA SER A 125 4.92 -26.93 16.16
C SER A 125 5.55 -26.27 14.94
N ARG A 126 4.90 -25.23 14.46
CA ARG A 126 5.33 -24.42 13.30
C ARG A 126 5.35 -22.94 13.67
N ALA A 127 6.24 -22.20 13.03
CA ALA A 127 6.33 -20.75 13.13
C ALA A 127 6.45 -20.12 11.75
N ILE A 128 5.80 -18.96 11.55
CA ILE A 128 5.96 -18.12 10.37
C ILE A 128 6.79 -16.89 10.78
N PHE A 129 7.88 -16.65 10.07
CA PHE A 129 8.72 -15.47 10.25
C PHE A 129 8.55 -14.57 9.05
N LEU A 130 8.05 -13.34 9.27
CA LEU A 130 7.79 -12.33 8.25
C LEU A 130 8.89 -11.27 8.26
N TYR A 131 9.60 -11.17 7.16
CA TYR A 131 10.62 -10.15 6.92
C TYR A 131 10.24 -9.25 5.76
N PRO A 132 10.44 -7.92 5.85
CA PRO A 132 10.09 -6.99 4.78
C PRO A 132 11.03 -7.07 3.57
N LEU A 133 12.25 -7.58 3.76
CA LEU A 133 13.30 -7.67 2.74
C LEU A 133 13.83 -9.10 2.59
N LYS A 134 14.05 -9.53 1.34
CA LYS A 134 14.60 -10.86 1.02
C LYS A 134 16.02 -11.07 1.56
N ALA A 135 16.89 -10.04 1.48
CA ALA A 135 18.26 -10.11 2.00
C ALA A 135 18.25 -10.37 3.52
N LEU A 136 17.41 -9.63 4.26
CA LEU A 136 17.26 -9.84 5.70
C LEU A 136 16.78 -11.27 6.02
N ALA A 137 15.84 -11.81 5.25
CA ALA A 137 15.36 -13.17 5.39
C ALA A 137 16.50 -14.21 5.22
N GLN A 138 17.40 -14.01 4.25
CA GLN A 138 18.56 -14.88 4.01
C GLN A 138 19.57 -14.82 5.15
N ASP A 139 19.91 -13.62 5.63
CA ASP A 139 20.84 -13.42 6.75
C ASP A 139 20.28 -14.06 8.04
N GLN A 140 19.00 -13.84 8.31
CA GLN A 140 18.35 -14.43 9.48
C GLN A 140 18.26 -15.96 9.38
N GLN A 141 17.98 -16.52 8.20
CA GLN A 141 18.03 -17.98 8.04
C GLN A 141 19.42 -18.56 8.34
N LYS A 142 20.47 -17.89 7.86
CA LYS A 142 21.86 -18.26 8.14
C LYS A 142 22.14 -18.22 9.64
N ALA A 143 21.80 -17.10 10.30
CA ALA A 143 21.99 -16.92 11.74
C ALA A 143 21.23 -17.97 12.57
N ILE A 144 19.97 -18.31 12.19
CA ILE A 144 19.17 -19.33 12.85
C ILE A 144 19.85 -20.71 12.71
N ARG A 145 20.33 -21.06 11.52
CA ARG A 145 21.02 -22.33 11.27
C ARG A 145 22.34 -22.45 12.04
N GLU A 146 23.12 -21.39 12.05
CA GLU A 146 24.38 -21.33 12.79
C GLU A 146 24.16 -21.41 14.31
N LEU A 147 23.11 -20.79 14.82
CA LEU A 147 22.72 -20.90 16.21
C LEU A 147 22.30 -22.34 16.52
N ALA A 148 21.39 -22.90 15.74
CA ALA A 148 20.84 -24.23 15.91
C ALA A 148 21.84 -25.37 15.66
N ALA A 149 22.98 -25.10 15.01
CA ALA A 149 24.03 -26.11 14.77
C ALA A 149 24.60 -26.69 16.07
N SER A 150 24.54 -25.97 17.19
CA SER A 150 24.93 -26.41 18.53
C SER A 150 23.95 -27.39 19.17
N LEU A 151 22.73 -27.55 18.62
CA LEU A 151 21.73 -28.48 19.07
C LEU A 151 22.02 -29.89 18.55
N PRO A 152 21.61 -30.97 19.28
CA PRO A 152 21.56 -32.31 18.73
C PRO A 152 20.78 -32.37 17.43
N GLU A 153 21.15 -33.19 16.47
CA GLU A 153 20.52 -33.24 15.14
C GLU A 153 19.01 -33.45 15.19
N SER A 154 18.54 -34.29 16.08
CA SER A 154 17.12 -34.59 16.32
C SER A 154 16.33 -33.41 16.89
N ALA A 155 16.99 -32.42 17.50
CA ALA A 155 16.38 -31.22 18.07
C ALA A 155 16.55 -29.96 17.21
N ARG A 156 17.23 -30.07 16.05
CA ARG A 156 17.46 -28.92 15.16
C ARG A 156 16.20 -28.56 14.41
N PRO A 157 15.73 -27.32 14.48
CA PRO A 157 14.59 -26.88 13.69
C PRO A 157 14.94 -26.88 12.18
N THR A 158 14.04 -27.41 11.37
CA THR A 158 14.12 -27.23 9.93
C THR A 158 13.67 -25.81 9.56
N THR A 159 14.39 -25.18 8.63
CA THR A 159 14.08 -23.82 8.17
C THR A 159 14.04 -23.75 6.65
N ALA A 160 13.08 -23.03 6.08
CA ALA A 160 13.05 -22.75 4.64
C ALA A 160 12.59 -21.30 4.37
N ILE A 161 13.16 -20.71 3.30
CA ILE A 161 12.67 -19.45 2.75
C ILE A 161 11.63 -19.77 1.67
N TYR A 162 10.49 -19.10 1.78
CA TYR A 162 9.41 -19.16 0.81
C TYR A 162 9.07 -17.76 0.32
N ASP A 163 9.65 -17.38 -0.81
CA ASP A 163 9.53 -16.05 -1.39
C ASP A 163 9.35 -16.10 -2.92
N GLY A 164 9.41 -14.91 -3.58
CA GLY A 164 9.27 -14.80 -5.01
C GLY A 164 10.36 -15.53 -5.81
N ASP A 165 11.55 -15.72 -5.24
CA ASP A 165 12.70 -16.35 -5.90
C ASP A 165 12.74 -17.88 -5.68
N THR A 166 11.90 -18.40 -4.78
CA THR A 166 11.80 -19.86 -4.55
C THR A 166 11.22 -20.56 -5.77
N SER A 167 11.98 -21.51 -6.34
CA SER A 167 11.57 -22.22 -7.56
C SER A 167 10.30 -23.06 -7.37
N PRO A 168 9.52 -23.35 -8.42
CA PRO A 168 8.29 -24.14 -8.33
C PRO A 168 8.48 -25.52 -7.69
N HIS A 169 9.63 -26.17 -7.95
CA HIS A 169 9.98 -27.45 -7.34
C HIS A 169 10.13 -27.34 -5.82
N PHE A 170 10.94 -26.37 -5.36
CA PHE A 170 11.13 -26.17 -3.93
C PHE A 170 9.85 -25.66 -3.24
N ARG A 171 9.03 -24.85 -3.91
CA ARG A 171 7.73 -24.45 -3.37
C ARG A 171 6.82 -25.63 -3.09
N ARG A 172 6.81 -26.63 -3.99
CA ARG A 172 6.05 -27.87 -3.77
C ARG A 172 6.61 -28.65 -2.58
N LYS A 173 7.94 -28.87 -2.53
CA LYS A 173 8.60 -29.59 -1.43
C LYS A 173 8.32 -28.95 -0.06
N ILE A 174 8.38 -27.61 0.04
CA ILE A 174 8.13 -26.88 1.28
C ILE A 174 6.66 -27.03 1.71
N ARG A 175 5.72 -26.97 0.75
CA ARG A 175 4.30 -27.12 1.02
C ARG A 175 3.94 -28.53 1.45
N ASP A 176 4.50 -29.55 0.79
CA ASP A 176 4.22 -30.96 1.07
C ASP A 176 4.83 -31.40 2.41
N ASN A 177 5.90 -30.74 2.85
CA ASN A 177 6.53 -30.95 4.16
C ASN A 177 6.97 -29.60 4.75
N PRO A 178 6.06 -28.86 5.43
CA PRO A 178 6.37 -27.55 5.98
C PRO A 178 7.45 -27.59 7.05
N PRO A 179 8.48 -26.70 6.98
CA PRO A 179 9.53 -26.63 7.98
C PRO A 179 8.98 -26.15 9.33
N HIS A 180 9.73 -26.38 10.40
CA HIS A 180 9.42 -25.84 11.73
C HIS A 180 9.36 -24.29 11.71
N ILE A 181 10.28 -23.65 10.96
CA ILE A 181 10.30 -22.21 10.79
C ILE A 181 10.21 -21.88 9.29
N LEU A 182 9.05 -21.38 8.86
CA LEU A 182 8.82 -20.88 7.51
C LEU A 182 9.14 -19.39 7.45
N ILE A 183 10.20 -19.03 6.74
CA ILE A 183 10.63 -17.66 6.54
C ILE A 183 10.00 -17.13 5.24
N THR A 184 9.24 -16.05 5.32
CA THR A 184 8.52 -15.50 4.16
C THR A 184 8.38 -13.98 4.23
N ASN A 185 7.63 -13.41 3.31
CA ASN A 185 7.34 -11.98 3.26
C ASN A 185 5.81 -11.71 3.15
N PRO A 186 5.37 -10.46 3.36
CA PRO A 186 3.97 -10.09 3.29
C PRO A 186 3.27 -10.49 1.99
N GLU A 187 3.93 -10.30 0.86
CA GLU A 187 3.37 -10.59 -0.47
C GLU A 187 3.09 -12.10 -0.62
N MET A 188 3.98 -12.95 -0.15
CA MET A 188 3.78 -14.40 -0.22
C MET A 188 2.72 -14.91 0.74
N LEU A 189 2.61 -14.30 1.93
CA LEU A 189 1.52 -14.60 2.86
C LEU A 189 0.17 -14.28 2.19
N HIS A 190 0.06 -13.09 1.58
CA HIS A 190 -1.14 -12.62 0.90
C HIS A 190 -1.50 -13.41 -0.37
N LEU A 191 -0.52 -13.66 -1.26
CA LEU A 191 -0.76 -14.21 -2.61
C LEU A 191 -0.69 -15.73 -2.66
N SER A 192 -0.03 -16.37 -1.71
CA SER A 192 0.25 -17.81 -1.79
C SER A 192 -0.26 -18.62 -0.59
N LEU A 193 0.02 -18.19 0.64
CA LEU A 193 -0.35 -18.98 1.82
C LEU A 193 -1.86 -18.89 2.09
N LEU A 194 -2.38 -17.70 2.29
CA LEU A 194 -3.79 -17.48 2.64
C LEU A 194 -4.77 -18.00 1.57
N PRO A 195 -4.61 -17.67 0.27
CA PRO A 195 -5.53 -18.14 -0.76
C PRO A 195 -5.52 -19.66 -0.99
N ASN A 196 -4.46 -20.34 -0.55
CA ASN A 196 -4.30 -21.78 -0.72
C ASN A 196 -4.13 -22.50 0.63
N HIS A 197 -4.72 -21.96 1.69
CA HIS A 197 -4.55 -22.44 3.06
C HIS A 197 -4.87 -23.92 3.24
N GLU A 198 -5.80 -24.48 2.47
CA GLU A 198 -6.09 -25.93 2.49
C GLU A 198 -4.88 -26.77 2.12
N ASN A 199 -4.04 -26.30 1.18
CA ASN A 199 -2.79 -26.98 0.81
C ASN A 199 -1.66 -26.79 1.84
N TRP A 200 -1.87 -25.93 2.84
CA TRP A 200 -0.94 -25.62 3.93
C TRP A 200 -1.45 -26.13 5.29
N GLY A 201 -2.37 -27.11 5.27
CA GLY A 201 -3.04 -27.60 6.48
C GLY A 201 -2.08 -27.97 7.61
N ALA A 202 -0.99 -28.69 7.31
CA ALA A 202 0.02 -29.08 8.31
C ALA A 202 0.76 -27.86 8.92
N LEU A 203 0.98 -26.79 8.14
CA LEU A 203 1.56 -25.55 8.65
C LEU A 203 0.60 -24.85 9.62
N PHE A 204 -0.66 -24.66 9.20
CA PHE A 204 -1.63 -23.91 10.00
C PHE A 204 -2.10 -24.69 11.24
N ALA A 205 -2.21 -26.01 11.15
CA ALA A 205 -2.58 -26.85 12.30
C ALA A 205 -1.50 -26.91 13.39
N GLY A 206 -0.23 -26.71 13.03
CA GLY A 206 0.89 -26.65 13.99
C GLY A 206 1.31 -25.20 14.34
N LEU A 207 0.65 -24.16 13.81
CA LEU A 207 1.14 -22.80 13.92
C LEU A 207 1.01 -22.25 15.35
N SER A 208 2.15 -22.10 16.02
CA SER A 208 2.27 -21.61 17.39
C SER A 208 2.70 -20.15 17.49
N HIS A 209 3.53 -19.68 16.53
CA HIS A 209 4.09 -18.34 16.55
C HIS A 209 4.05 -17.68 15.18
N VAL A 210 3.76 -16.38 15.16
CA VAL A 210 3.96 -15.49 14.01
C VAL A 210 4.92 -14.38 14.44
N VAL A 211 6.12 -14.40 13.87
CA VAL A 211 7.14 -13.40 14.11
C VAL A 211 7.09 -12.35 13.01
N VAL A 212 7.00 -11.10 13.38
CA VAL A 212 6.94 -9.95 12.47
C VAL A 212 8.13 -9.04 12.76
N ASP A 213 9.16 -9.16 11.95
CA ASP A 213 10.36 -8.35 12.13
C ASP A 213 10.25 -7.01 11.40
N GLU A 214 10.93 -5.99 11.93
CA GLU A 214 10.91 -4.61 11.44
C GLU A 214 9.47 -4.07 11.28
N MET A 215 8.63 -4.26 12.33
CA MET A 215 7.20 -3.89 12.35
C MET A 215 6.95 -2.43 11.93
N HIS A 216 7.84 -1.51 12.26
CA HIS A 216 7.74 -0.09 11.91
C HIS A 216 7.71 0.18 10.38
N THR A 217 8.06 -0.82 9.57
CA THR A 217 7.92 -0.74 8.10
C THR A 217 6.46 -0.90 7.64
N TYR A 218 5.61 -1.50 8.47
CA TYR A 218 4.17 -1.68 8.21
C TYR A 218 3.39 -0.46 8.70
N ARG A 219 3.53 0.66 7.99
CA ARG A 219 2.86 1.93 8.23
C ARG A 219 2.15 2.45 6.98
N GLY A 220 1.29 3.46 7.14
CA GLY A 220 0.55 4.07 6.03
C GLY A 220 -0.25 3.04 5.25
N VAL A 221 -0.18 3.09 3.93
CA VAL A 221 -0.90 2.17 3.02
C VAL A 221 -0.53 0.72 3.27
N MET A 222 0.79 0.42 3.34
CA MET A 222 1.25 -0.96 3.54
C MET A 222 0.78 -1.52 4.89
N GLY A 223 0.85 -0.73 5.96
CA GLY A 223 0.38 -1.14 7.28
C GLY A 223 -1.13 -1.38 7.32
N SER A 224 -1.90 -0.52 6.66
CA SER A 224 -3.35 -0.68 6.54
C SER A 224 -3.73 -1.97 5.79
N HIS A 225 -3.02 -2.32 4.71
CA HIS A 225 -3.16 -3.62 4.05
C HIS A 225 -2.78 -4.78 4.98
N MET A 226 -1.65 -4.67 5.69
CA MET A 226 -1.16 -5.72 6.58
C MET A 226 -2.11 -5.98 7.75
N ALA A 227 -2.81 -4.97 8.25
CA ALA A 227 -3.84 -5.13 9.26
C ALA A 227 -4.94 -6.11 8.80
N HIS A 228 -5.37 -6.00 7.55
CA HIS A 228 -6.32 -6.96 6.97
C HIS A 228 -5.70 -8.33 6.70
N VAL A 229 -4.42 -8.38 6.26
CA VAL A 229 -3.71 -9.66 6.05
C VAL A 229 -3.63 -10.44 7.36
N PHE A 230 -3.29 -9.80 8.48
CA PHE A 230 -3.22 -10.46 9.79
C PHE A 230 -4.60 -10.87 10.31
N ARG A 231 -5.65 -10.07 10.11
CA ARG A 231 -7.02 -10.46 10.45
C ARG A 231 -7.47 -11.68 9.64
N ARG A 232 -7.13 -11.76 8.36
CA ARG A 232 -7.38 -12.92 7.49
C ARG A 232 -6.59 -14.13 7.95
N LEU A 233 -5.31 -13.96 8.31
CA LEU A 233 -4.48 -15.01 8.89
C LEU A 233 -5.12 -15.58 10.17
N THR A 234 -5.60 -14.71 11.06
CA THR A 234 -6.31 -15.13 12.29
C THR A 234 -7.56 -15.97 11.97
N ARG A 235 -8.33 -15.60 10.93
CA ARG A 235 -9.49 -16.40 10.48
C ARG A 235 -9.07 -17.78 9.99
N VAL A 236 -8.01 -17.86 9.18
CA VAL A 236 -7.47 -19.14 8.70
C VAL A 236 -6.96 -19.99 9.87
N CYS A 237 -6.20 -19.40 10.80
CA CYS A 237 -5.73 -20.13 11.99
C CYS A 237 -6.87 -20.72 12.81
N ARG A 238 -7.94 -19.96 13.06
CA ARG A 238 -9.15 -20.44 13.75
C ARG A 238 -9.79 -21.64 13.04
N ARG A 239 -9.80 -21.65 11.70
CA ARG A 239 -10.31 -22.77 10.91
C ARG A 239 -9.52 -24.06 11.15
N PHE A 240 -8.22 -23.95 11.45
CA PHE A 240 -7.33 -25.07 11.79
C PHE A 240 -7.18 -25.31 13.30
N GLY A 241 -7.96 -24.61 14.14
CA GLY A 241 -7.96 -24.77 15.60
C GLY A 241 -6.75 -24.17 16.31
N THR A 242 -6.02 -23.25 15.68
CA THR A 242 -4.83 -22.61 16.25
C THR A 242 -5.03 -21.13 16.54
N SER A 243 -4.26 -20.62 17.52
CA SER A 243 -4.19 -19.21 17.87
C SER A 243 -2.74 -18.83 18.18
N PRO A 244 -1.95 -18.52 17.14
CA PRO A 244 -0.51 -18.27 17.30
C PRO A 244 -0.24 -16.99 18.10
N ALA A 245 0.83 -17.02 18.91
CA ALA A 245 1.35 -15.83 19.58
C ALA A 245 2.09 -14.96 18.53
N TYR A 246 1.75 -13.67 18.48
CA TYR A 246 2.48 -12.70 17.67
C TYR A 246 3.66 -12.14 18.45
N VAL A 247 4.86 -12.16 17.84
CA VAL A 247 6.05 -11.51 18.37
C VAL A 247 6.56 -10.50 17.35
N PHE A 248 6.40 -9.23 17.68
CA PHE A 248 6.85 -8.12 16.85
C PHE A 248 8.22 -7.64 17.30
N SER A 249 9.11 -7.42 16.34
CA SER A 249 10.37 -6.73 16.55
C SER A 249 10.34 -5.39 15.79
N SER A 250 10.76 -4.33 16.43
CA SER A 250 10.74 -2.97 15.85
C SER A 250 11.96 -2.16 16.25
N ALA A 251 12.33 -1.16 15.44
CA ALA A 251 13.09 -0.03 15.92
C ALA A 251 12.27 0.77 16.95
N THR A 252 12.93 1.70 17.62
CA THR A 252 12.25 2.62 18.54
C THR A 252 11.32 3.56 17.78
N ILE A 253 10.02 3.45 18.04
CA ILE A 253 8.94 4.31 17.52
C ILE A 253 8.10 4.81 18.68
N GLY A 254 7.31 5.87 18.46
CA GLY A 254 6.53 6.51 19.52
C GLY A 254 5.37 5.69 20.07
N ASN A 255 4.82 4.75 19.26
CA ASN A 255 3.61 4.00 19.60
C ASN A 255 3.67 2.50 19.24
N PRO A 256 4.68 1.74 19.70
CA PRO A 256 4.85 0.34 19.27
C PRO A 256 3.69 -0.58 19.65
N GLY A 257 3.08 -0.38 20.83
CA GLY A 257 1.93 -1.15 21.28
C GLY A 257 0.70 -0.90 20.42
N GLN A 258 0.34 0.37 20.25
CA GLN A 258 -0.81 0.77 19.45
C GLN A 258 -0.69 0.28 17.99
N LEU A 259 0.50 0.43 17.37
CA LEU A 259 0.71 -0.08 16.00
C LEU A 259 0.50 -1.60 15.92
N ALA A 260 1.03 -2.37 16.87
CA ALA A 260 0.88 -3.82 16.89
C ALA A 260 -0.59 -4.25 17.11
N GLU A 261 -1.32 -3.53 17.97
CA GLU A 261 -2.75 -3.72 18.20
C GLU A 261 -3.58 -3.36 16.97
N ASP A 262 -3.30 -2.23 16.31
CA ASP A 262 -3.97 -1.83 15.08
C ASP A 262 -3.73 -2.82 13.94
N LEU A 263 -2.51 -3.39 13.84
CA LEU A 263 -2.16 -4.41 12.85
C LEU A 263 -2.92 -5.72 13.05
N THR A 264 -3.11 -6.17 14.29
CA THR A 264 -3.68 -7.49 14.56
C THR A 264 -5.14 -7.47 15.01
N GLY A 265 -5.58 -6.37 15.63
CA GLY A 265 -6.84 -6.29 16.35
C GLY A 265 -6.81 -7.06 17.68
N LEU A 266 -5.62 -7.35 18.22
CA LEU A 266 -5.40 -8.13 19.45
C LEU A 266 -4.62 -7.31 20.48
N PRO A 267 -4.83 -7.50 21.81
CA PRO A 267 -4.06 -6.81 22.83
C PRO A 267 -2.60 -7.25 22.82
N VAL A 268 -1.67 -6.29 22.82
CA VAL A 268 -0.23 -6.53 22.69
C VAL A 268 0.53 -5.94 23.90
N THR A 269 1.40 -6.72 24.49
CA THR A 269 2.28 -6.25 25.59
C THR A 269 3.57 -5.71 24.99
N THR A 270 4.00 -4.51 25.41
CA THR A 270 5.22 -3.88 24.93
C THR A 270 6.42 -4.09 25.83
N VAL A 271 7.60 -4.19 25.19
CA VAL A 271 8.92 -4.18 25.82
C VAL A 271 9.76 -3.12 25.11
N THR A 272 9.97 -1.98 25.77
CA THR A 272 10.64 -0.79 25.20
C THR A 272 12.00 -0.49 25.84
N GLU A 273 12.21 -0.92 27.07
CA GLU A 273 13.48 -0.76 27.78
C GLU A 273 14.52 -1.75 27.26
N SER A 274 15.69 -1.27 26.93
CA SER A 274 16.80 -2.10 26.45
C SER A 274 17.80 -2.39 27.58
N GLY A 275 18.11 -3.67 27.80
CA GLY A 275 19.23 -4.07 28.67
C GLY A 275 20.55 -4.27 27.92
N ALA A 276 20.59 -4.03 26.60
CA ALA A 276 21.82 -4.19 25.83
C ALA A 276 22.79 -3.03 26.11
N PRO A 277 24.11 -3.29 26.20
CA PRO A 277 25.10 -2.24 26.37
C PRO A 277 25.22 -1.39 25.10
N THR A 278 25.56 -0.13 25.25
CA THR A 278 25.93 0.75 24.15
C THR A 278 27.33 1.36 24.39
N ALA A 279 28.12 1.49 23.33
CA ALA A 279 29.35 2.23 23.37
C ALA A 279 29.13 3.74 23.26
N ALA A 280 30.11 4.54 23.65
CA ALA A 280 30.10 5.98 23.44
C ALA A 280 29.97 6.32 21.95
N ARG A 281 29.12 7.33 21.67
CA ARG A 281 28.85 7.75 20.29
C ARG A 281 28.86 9.26 20.16
N HIS A 282 29.69 9.75 19.25
CA HIS A 282 29.66 11.13 18.84
C HIS A 282 28.55 11.36 17.81
N PHE A 283 27.80 12.42 17.98
CA PHE A 283 26.78 12.83 17.00
C PHE A 283 27.05 14.30 16.63
N LEU A 284 27.34 14.56 15.33
CA LEU A 284 27.68 15.87 14.83
C LEU A 284 26.66 16.33 13.79
N PHE A 285 26.31 17.60 13.86
CA PHE A 285 25.51 18.28 12.84
C PHE A 285 26.37 19.27 12.08
N LEU A 286 26.38 19.13 10.76
CA LEU A 286 27.12 20.02 9.86
C LEU A 286 26.17 20.73 8.91
N ASN A 287 26.28 22.07 8.86
CA ASN A 287 25.50 22.89 7.93
C ASN A 287 26.46 23.50 6.87
N PRO A 288 26.63 22.80 5.72
CA PRO A 288 27.59 23.24 4.72
C PRO A 288 27.05 24.41 3.89
N GLU A 289 27.93 25.36 3.54
CA GLU A 289 27.65 26.40 2.55
C GLU A 289 27.57 25.85 1.12
N GLN A 290 28.31 24.74 0.88
CA GLN A 290 28.31 24.01 -0.38
C GLN A 290 27.32 22.80 -0.32
N SER A 291 27.26 22.02 -1.40
CA SER A 291 26.39 20.85 -1.39
C SER A 291 26.79 19.81 -0.34
N ALA A 292 25.79 19.24 0.35
CA ALA A 292 25.98 18.16 1.34
C ALA A 292 26.80 16.99 0.78
N ALA A 293 26.64 16.67 -0.51
CA ALA A 293 27.38 15.60 -1.18
C ALA A 293 28.88 15.89 -1.30
N THR A 294 29.26 17.13 -1.57
CA THR A 294 30.71 17.54 -1.61
C THR A 294 31.33 17.41 -0.23
N THR A 295 30.64 17.82 0.81
CA THR A 295 31.08 17.68 2.20
C THR A 295 31.15 16.20 2.60
N ALA A 296 30.22 15.38 2.23
CA ALA A 296 30.26 13.93 2.46
C ALA A 296 31.48 13.26 1.81
N VAL A 297 31.84 13.65 0.59
CA VAL A 297 33.05 13.15 -0.09
C VAL A 297 34.33 13.57 0.66
N MET A 298 34.40 14.80 1.19
CA MET A 298 35.58 15.25 1.97
C MET A 298 35.71 14.47 3.28
N LEU A 299 34.59 14.28 4.00
CA LEU A 299 34.57 13.51 5.26
C LEU A 299 34.94 12.05 5.02
N LEU A 300 34.37 11.42 3.98
CA LEU A 300 34.71 10.06 3.62
C LEU A 300 36.19 9.91 3.25
N ALA A 301 36.75 10.82 2.44
CA ALA A 301 38.15 10.76 2.09
C ALA A 301 39.07 10.87 3.32
N ALA A 302 38.73 11.73 4.28
CA ALA A 302 39.47 11.86 5.55
C ALA A 302 39.33 10.60 6.43
N ALA A 303 38.19 9.96 6.44
CA ALA A 303 37.95 8.71 7.17
C ALA A 303 38.78 7.54 6.59
N LEU A 304 38.78 7.39 5.26
CA LEU A 304 39.53 6.34 4.55
C LEU A 304 41.04 6.41 4.83
N LYS A 305 41.60 7.64 4.87
CA LYS A 305 43.00 7.86 5.19
C LYS A 305 43.37 7.43 6.62
N ARG A 306 42.39 7.34 7.53
CA ARG A 306 42.55 6.87 8.91
C ARG A 306 42.14 5.42 9.10
N GLY A 307 41.84 4.71 8.01
CA GLY A 307 41.40 3.32 8.07
C GLY A 307 39.99 3.11 8.66
N LEU A 308 39.20 4.17 8.88
CA LEU A 308 37.86 4.08 9.46
C LEU A 308 36.88 3.42 8.48
N ARG A 309 36.17 2.40 8.95
CA ARG A 309 35.11 1.77 8.18
C ARG A 309 33.88 2.66 8.18
N THR A 310 33.50 3.15 7.01
CA THR A 310 32.56 4.24 6.88
C THR A 310 31.35 3.85 6.00
N ILE A 311 30.14 4.16 6.46
CA ILE A 311 28.94 4.13 5.64
C ILE A 311 28.46 5.56 5.38
N VAL A 312 28.13 5.84 4.12
CA VAL A 312 27.51 7.11 3.70
C VAL A 312 26.10 6.82 3.21
N TYR A 313 25.09 7.39 3.85
CA TYR A 313 23.71 7.32 3.40
C TYR A 313 23.32 8.53 2.57
N THR A 314 22.61 8.28 1.48
CA THR A 314 22.10 9.32 0.57
C THR A 314 20.60 9.18 0.36
N GLN A 315 19.95 10.26 -0.07
CA GLN A 315 18.51 10.28 -0.31
C GLN A 315 18.10 9.73 -1.69
N SER A 316 19.04 9.56 -2.63
CA SER A 316 18.73 9.12 -3.98
C SER A 316 19.77 8.18 -4.58
N ARG A 317 19.31 7.25 -5.45
CA ARG A 317 20.19 6.33 -6.20
C ARG A 317 21.23 7.08 -7.04
N LYS A 318 20.84 8.21 -7.65
CA LYS A 318 21.72 9.06 -8.44
C LYS A 318 22.85 9.63 -7.59
N MET A 319 22.53 10.13 -6.39
CA MET A 319 23.51 10.69 -5.48
C MET A 319 24.50 9.63 -4.96
N THR A 320 24.02 8.40 -4.70
CA THR A 320 24.86 7.24 -4.33
C THR A 320 25.95 6.99 -5.38
N GLU A 321 25.58 6.96 -6.64
CA GLU A 321 26.53 6.75 -7.74
C GLU A 321 27.50 7.94 -7.89
N LEU A 322 26.99 9.17 -7.83
CA LEU A 322 27.81 10.37 -7.96
C LEU A 322 28.85 10.48 -6.85
N ILE A 323 28.48 10.30 -5.59
CA ILE A 323 29.42 10.32 -4.46
C ILE A 323 30.44 9.20 -4.63
N SER A 324 30.04 8.02 -5.06
CA SER A 324 30.94 6.89 -5.32
C SER A 324 31.95 7.18 -6.44
N LEU A 325 31.55 7.91 -7.48
CA LEU A 325 32.47 8.36 -8.54
C LEU A 325 33.42 9.43 -8.02
N TRP A 326 32.91 10.47 -7.36
CA TRP A 326 33.71 11.58 -6.85
C TRP A 326 34.72 11.16 -5.79
N ILE A 327 34.40 10.19 -4.94
CA ILE A 327 35.35 9.68 -3.95
C ILE A 327 36.47 8.91 -4.61
N ARG A 328 36.21 8.15 -5.70
CA ARG A 328 37.26 7.45 -6.44
C ARG A 328 38.33 8.39 -7.01
N GLU A 329 37.93 9.58 -7.44
CA GLU A 329 38.85 10.63 -7.91
C GLU A 329 39.69 11.26 -6.77
N LYS A 330 39.10 11.34 -5.56
CA LYS A 330 39.75 12.06 -4.40
C LYS A 330 40.42 11.13 -3.40
N ALA A 331 40.10 9.85 -3.37
CA ALA A 331 40.60 8.90 -2.38
C ALA A 331 42.04 8.38 -2.66
N GLY A 332 42.63 8.67 -3.84
CA GLY A 332 43.93 8.18 -4.21
C GLY A 332 44.06 6.66 -4.11
N PRO A 333 44.98 6.11 -3.30
CA PRO A 333 45.18 4.66 -3.17
C PRO A 333 43.99 3.93 -2.57
N TYR A 334 43.03 4.61 -1.93
CA TYR A 334 41.86 4.02 -1.33
C TYR A 334 40.64 3.95 -2.29
N ALA A 335 40.79 4.39 -3.54
CA ALA A 335 39.71 4.44 -4.53
C ALA A 335 39.04 3.07 -4.77
N SER A 336 39.82 1.98 -4.75
CA SER A 336 39.32 0.60 -4.89
C SER A 336 38.64 0.05 -3.64
N ARG A 337 38.77 0.74 -2.49
CA ARG A 337 38.21 0.32 -1.19
C ARG A 337 36.87 0.95 -0.88
N VAL A 338 36.19 1.56 -1.88
CA VAL A 338 34.84 2.15 -1.77
C VAL A 338 33.92 1.60 -2.85
N SER A 339 32.72 1.25 -2.46
CA SER A 339 31.68 0.80 -3.39
C SER A 339 30.36 1.54 -3.17
N ALA A 340 29.59 1.68 -4.25
CA ALA A 340 28.16 2.00 -4.16
C ALA A 340 27.38 0.75 -3.77
N TYR A 341 26.24 0.92 -3.06
CA TYR A 341 25.31 -0.14 -2.75
C TYR A 341 23.86 0.34 -2.89
N ARG A 342 23.05 -0.34 -3.67
CA ARG A 342 21.63 -0.01 -3.84
C ARG A 342 20.78 -1.20 -4.19
N SER A 343 19.47 -1.11 -3.96
CA SER A 343 18.48 -2.17 -4.19
C SER A 343 18.38 -2.65 -5.66
N GLY A 344 18.87 -1.84 -6.62
CA GLY A 344 18.87 -2.19 -8.04
C GLY A 344 20.06 -3.06 -8.51
N PHE A 345 21.01 -3.37 -7.64
CA PHE A 345 22.11 -4.30 -7.95
C PHE A 345 21.63 -5.75 -7.93
N LEU A 346 22.32 -6.62 -8.69
CA LEU A 346 22.07 -8.05 -8.65
C LEU A 346 22.32 -8.61 -7.24
N ALA A 347 21.62 -9.68 -6.90
CA ALA A 347 21.74 -10.29 -5.57
C ALA A 347 23.18 -10.79 -5.27
N GLU A 348 23.89 -11.23 -6.31
CA GLU A 348 25.29 -11.65 -6.21
C GLU A 348 26.22 -10.48 -5.93
N GLU A 349 26.10 -9.38 -6.71
CA GLU A 349 26.87 -8.15 -6.51
C GLU A 349 26.68 -7.57 -5.11
N ARG A 350 25.45 -7.60 -4.59
CA ARG A 350 25.18 -7.13 -3.22
C ARG A 350 25.91 -7.97 -2.17
N ARG A 351 25.85 -9.30 -2.30
CA ARG A 351 26.56 -10.24 -1.39
C ARG A 351 28.08 -10.07 -1.44
N ASP A 352 28.63 -9.82 -2.62
CA ASP A 352 30.08 -9.58 -2.77
C ASP A 352 30.51 -8.29 -2.05
N ILE A 353 29.70 -7.21 -2.15
CA ILE A 353 29.95 -5.95 -1.45
C ILE A 353 29.82 -6.15 0.08
N GLU A 354 28.78 -6.84 0.53
CA GLU A 354 28.54 -7.16 1.94
C GLU A 354 29.71 -7.97 2.52
N ALA A 355 30.14 -9.04 1.83
CA ALA A 355 31.29 -9.83 2.22
C ALA A 355 32.60 -9.04 2.21
N ALA A 356 32.82 -8.16 1.24
CA ALA A 356 34.00 -7.30 1.16
C ALA A 356 34.03 -6.25 2.28
N MET A 357 32.86 -5.72 2.70
CA MET A 357 32.75 -4.85 3.87
C MET A 357 33.03 -5.64 5.17
N ALA A 358 32.41 -6.81 5.34
CA ALA A 358 32.57 -7.63 6.53
C ALA A 358 34.04 -8.05 6.73
N SER A 359 34.72 -8.46 5.64
CA SER A 359 36.16 -8.85 5.67
C SER A 359 37.12 -7.67 5.75
N GLY A 360 36.67 -6.40 5.65
CA GLY A 360 37.55 -5.22 5.63
C GLY A 360 38.27 -4.98 4.31
N LYS A 361 37.96 -5.70 3.25
CA LYS A 361 38.48 -5.40 1.89
C LYS A 361 37.98 -4.04 1.41
N LEU A 362 36.73 -3.70 1.70
CA LEU A 362 36.17 -2.37 1.55
C LEU A 362 36.22 -1.62 2.88
N LEU A 363 36.58 -0.33 2.83
CA LEU A 363 36.51 0.58 3.96
C LEU A 363 35.33 1.53 3.89
N GLY A 364 34.79 1.77 2.70
CA GLY A 364 33.67 2.69 2.50
C GLY A 364 32.56 2.09 1.67
N VAL A 365 31.32 2.34 2.08
CA VAL A 365 30.13 2.03 1.27
C VAL A 365 29.23 3.25 1.21
N VAL A 366 28.77 3.59 0.00
CA VAL A 366 27.78 4.65 -0.23
C VAL A 366 26.45 4.00 -0.57
N SER A 367 25.42 4.26 0.22
CA SER A 367 24.14 3.55 0.10
C SER A 367 22.94 4.49 0.17
N THR A 368 21.82 4.03 -0.35
CA THR A 368 20.49 4.55 -0.01
C THR A 368 19.98 3.87 1.28
N SER A 369 18.68 3.94 1.57
CA SER A 369 18.05 3.14 2.65
C SER A 369 18.21 1.62 2.52
N ALA A 370 18.83 1.12 1.45
CA ALA A 370 18.99 -0.32 1.20
C ALA A 370 19.82 -1.05 2.28
N LEU A 371 20.71 -0.35 2.99
CA LEU A 371 21.48 -0.85 4.14
C LEU A 371 20.94 -0.33 5.50
N GLU A 372 19.76 0.26 5.53
CA GLU A 372 19.12 0.74 6.76
C GLU A 372 18.60 -0.41 7.63
N LEU A 373 18.02 -1.44 7.03
CA LEU A 373 17.42 -2.59 7.72
C LEU A 373 18.42 -3.77 7.85
N GLY A 374 18.48 -4.32 9.02
CA GLY A 374 18.96 -5.62 9.52
C GLY A 374 20.20 -6.33 8.92
N ILE A 375 20.70 -5.97 7.75
CA ILE A 375 21.83 -6.65 7.09
C ILE A 375 23.11 -6.43 7.87
N ASP A 376 23.87 -7.49 8.14
CA ASP A 376 25.16 -7.39 8.81
C ASP A 376 26.30 -7.13 7.81
N ILE A 377 26.87 -5.94 7.86
CA ILE A 377 28.00 -5.50 7.01
C ILE A 377 29.31 -5.35 7.79
N GLY A 378 29.37 -5.95 8.99
CA GLY A 378 30.54 -5.91 9.88
C GLY A 378 30.63 -4.65 10.73
N GLY A 379 31.70 -4.53 11.51
CA GLY A 379 31.94 -3.40 12.42
C GLY A 379 32.24 -2.12 11.65
N LEU A 380 31.33 -1.16 11.70
CA LEU A 380 31.50 0.19 11.15
C LEU A 380 31.86 1.17 12.27
N ASP A 381 32.69 2.18 11.95
CA ASP A 381 33.17 3.18 12.87
C ASP A 381 32.48 4.53 12.67
N LEU A 382 32.16 4.89 11.40
CA LEU A 382 31.59 6.19 11.02
C LEU A 382 30.36 6.03 10.13
N CYS A 383 29.29 6.75 10.49
CA CYS A 383 28.08 6.90 9.67
C CYS A 383 27.94 8.36 9.22
N ILE A 384 27.89 8.60 7.92
CA ILE A 384 27.63 9.92 7.34
C ILE A 384 26.25 9.93 6.73
N LEU A 385 25.36 10.79 7.23
CA LEU A 385 24.04 11.03 6.70
C LEU A 385 24.10 12.26 5.78
N CYS A 386 24.02 12.04 4.47
CA CYS A 386 23.99 13.11 3.47
C CYS A 386 22.53 13.56 3.28
N GLY A 387 22.09 14.50 4.10
CA GLY A 387 20.70 14.93 4.29
C GLY A 387 19.99 14.15 5.40
N TYR A 388 19.00 14.80 6.02
CA TYR A 388 18.13 14.19 7.03
C TYR A 388 17.29 13.08 6.40
N PRO A 389 17.22 11.89 6.99
CA PRO A 389 16.59 10.73 6.36
C PRO A 389 15.04 10.72 6.38
N GLY A 390 14.42 11.83 6.76
CA GLY A 390 12.97 12.00 6.78
C GLY A 390 12.31 11.69 8.14
N SER A 391 12.99 10.98 9.04
CA SER A 391 12.54 10.75 10.42
C SER A 391 13.73 10.59 11.37
N VAL A 392 13.52 10.94 12.64
CA VAL A 392 14.50 10.71 13.72
C VAL A 392 14.73 9.21 13.87
N MET A 393 13.66 8.40 13.79
CA MET A 393 13.76 6.93 13.81
C MET A 393 14.75 6.41 12.76
N SER A 394 14.63 6.84 11.48
CA SER A 394 15.55 6.43 10.42
C SER A 394 16.99 6.90 10.67
N ALA A 395 17.17 8.10 11.23
CA ALA A 395 18.52 8.60 11.59
C ALA A 395 19.16 7.71 12.67
N TRP A 396 18.39 7.31 13.69
CA TRP A 396 18.86 6.38 14.72
C TRP A 396 19.13 4.97 14.18
N GLN A 397 18.32 4.46 13.26
CA GLN A 397 18.55 3.15 12.62
C GLN A 397 19.84 3.13 11.80
N ARG A 398 20.07 4.16 10.98
CA ARG A 398 21.30 4.33 10.18
C ARG A 398 22.51 4.53 11.08
N GLY A 399 22.38 5.42 12.08
CA GLY A 399 23.41 5.64 13.11
C GLY A 399 23.66 4.41 13.99
N GLY A 400 22.68 3.52 14.16
CA GLY A 400 22.82 2.24 14.88
C GLY A 400 23.62 1.17 14.13
N ARG A 401 24.07 1.43 12.89
CA ARG A 401 24.95 0.55 12.13
C ARG A 401 26.41 0.66 12.58
N VAL A 402 26.77 1.76 13.23
CA VAL A 402 28.12 1.98 13.77
C VAL A 402 28.20 1.69 15.26
N GLY A 403 29.38 1.43 15.77
CA GLY A 403 29.62 1.17 17.20
C GLY A 403 29.17 -0.21 17.68
N ARG A 404 28.98 -1.19 16.79
CA ARG A 404 28.75 -2.57 17.17
C ARG A 404 30.02 -3.16 17.83
N ALA A 405 29.83 -4.11 18.71
CA ALA A 405 30.93 -4.73 19.49
C ALA A 405 31.62 -3.79 20.52
N GLY A 406 30.91 -2.79 21.03
CA GLY A 406 31.39 -1.99 22.16
C GLY A 406 32.48 -0.95 21.80
N ARG A 407 32.64 -0.63 20.52
CA ARG A 407 33.59 0.38 20.05
C ARG A 407 32.97 1.77 19.97
N GLU A 408 33.75 2.79 20.29
CA GLU A 408 33.38 4.19 20.07
C GLU A 408 33.10 4.46 18.58
N SER A 409 32.11 5.29 18.29
CA SER A 409 31.65 5.52 16.94
C SER A 409 31.17 6.96 16.73
N ALA A 410 31.07 7.38 15.46
CA ALA A 410 30.51 8.69 15.14
C ALA A 410 29.41 8.63 14.09
N VAL A 411 28.46 9.54 14.25
CA VAL A 411 27.39 9.82 13.27
C VAL A 411 27.48 11.29 12.89
N VAL A 412 27.55 11.57 11.61
CA VAL A 412 27.63 12.93 11.08
C VAL A 412 26.43 13.19 10.20
N LEU A 413 25.53 14.07 10.61
CA LEU A 413 24.40 14.56 9.80
C LEU A 413 24.84 15.83 9.07
N ILE A 414 24.87 15.76 7.76
CA ILE A 414 25.18 16.90 6.88
C ILE A 414 23.86 17.42 6.31
N ALA A 415 23.51 18.66 6.60
CA ALA A 415 22.26 19.25 6.13
C ALA A 415 22.25 19.48 4.61
N GLY A 416 21.10 19.22 4.01
CA GLY A 416 20.72 19.72 2.71
C GLY A 416 19.96 21.05 2.80
N GLU A 417 19.42 21.50 1.66
CA GLU A 417 18.57 22.71 1.60
C GLU A 417 17.10 22.44 2.01
N ASP A 418 16.79 21.24 2.46
CA ASP A 418 15.44 20.83 2.83
C ASP A 418 14.99 21.46 4.14
N ALA A 419 13.68 21.70 4.29
CA ALA A 419 13.11 22.34 5.48
C ALA A 419 13.42 21.60 6.78
N LEU A 420 13.36 20.25 6.77
CA LEU A 420 13.67 19.42 7.95
C LEU A 420 15.16 19.39 8.27
N ASP A 421 16.02 19.33 7.25
CA ASP A 421 17.46 19.45 7.43
C ASP A 421 17.79 20.74 8.17
N GLN A 422 17.30 21.87 7.65
CA GLN A 422 17.57 23.20 8.21
C GLN A 422 16.88 23.45 9.55
N TYR A 423 15.75 22.77 9.80
CA TYR A 423 15.09 22.83 11.10
C TYR A 423 15.98 22.26 12.20
N PHE A 424 16.55 21.07 12.01
CA PHE A 424 17.43 20.44 13.00
C PHE A 424 18.79 21.14 13.13
N MET A 425 19.27 21.82 12.10
CA MET A 425 20.47 22.66 12.25
C MET A 425 20.24 23.85 13.19
N ARG A 426 19.02 24.39 13.22
CA ARG A 426 18.63 25.50 14.12
C ARG A 426 18.15 25.04 15.50
N HIS A 427 17.60 23.85 15.58
CA HIS A 427 17.03 23.25 16.79
C HIS A 427 17.62 21.85 17.07
N PRO A 428 18.96 21.71 17.22
CA PRO A 428 19.61 20.41 17.35
C PRO A 428 19.20 19.65 18.61
N ALA A 429 18.89 20.33 19.70
CA ALA A 429 18.41 19.69 20.94
C ALA A 429 17.14 18.89 20.71
N GLU A 430 16.23 19.38 19.89
CA GLU A 430 14.96 18.69 19.59
C GLU A 430 15.17 17.33 18.90
N PHE A 431 16.26 17.13 18.19
CA PHE A 431 16.56 15.83 17.59
C PHE A 431 16.77 14.74 18.64
N PHE A 432 17.32 15.09 19.79
CA PHE A 432 17.66 14.15 20.85
C PHE A 432 16.60 14.02 21.92
N ASP A 433 15.92 15.12 22.22
CA ASP A 433 15.08 15.26 23.41
C ASP A 433 13.60 14.97 23.14
N ARG A 434 13.19 14.94 21.85
CA ARG A 434 11.82 14.57 21.46
C ARG A 434 11.61 13.05 21.41
N PRO A 435 10.39 12.55 21.70
CA PRO A 435 10.05 11.16 21.44
C PRO A 435 10.11 10.87 19.93
N PRO A 436 10.45 9.64 19.54
CA PRO A 436 10.36 9.22 18.15
C PRO A 436 8.96 9.40 17.57
N GLU A 437 8.88 9.53 16.27
CA GLU A 437 7.63 9.70 15.55
C GLU A 437 6.72 8.45 15.68
N SER A 438 5.42 8.67 15.72
CA SER A 438 4.41 7.59 15.76
C SER A 438 4.12 7.07 14.36
N ALA A 439 4.12 5.76 14.20
CA ALA A 439 3.67 5.09 12.99
C ALA A 439 2.13 5.03 12.97
N VAL A 440 1.53 5.34 11.84
CA VAL A 440 0.07 5.41 11.68
C VAL A 440 -0.40 4.46 10.59
N ILE A 441 -1.52 3.81 10.83
CA ILE A 441 -2.27 3.00 9.85
C ILE A 441 -3.77 3.27 10.00
N ASN A 442 -4.53 2.98 8.95
CA ASN A 442 -5.98 3.06 8.98
C ASN A 442 -6.60 1.71 8.54
N PRO A 443 -6.85 0.79 9.48
CA PRO A 443 -7.52 -0.47 9.15
C PRO A 443 -8.96 -0.30 8.66
N ALA A 444 -9.60 0.83 8.95
CA ALA A 444 -10.95 1.16 8.50
C ALA A 444 -10.99 1.88 7.13
N ASN A 445 -9.83 2.00 6.44
CA ASN A 445 -9.79 2.59 5.10
C ASN A 445 -10.73 1.83 4.14
N PRO A 446 -11.80 2.45 3.60
CA PRO A 446 -12.80 1.74 2.81
C PRO A 446 -12.24 1.17 1.49
N ALA A 447 -11.31 1.90 0.83
CA ALA A 447 -10.71 1.45 -0.42
C ALA A 447 -9.81 0.21 -0.24
N ILE A 448 -9.18 0.08 0.92
CA ILE A 448 -8.36 -1.08 1.30
C ILE A 448 -9.25 -2.21 1.81
N ALA A 449 -10.20 -1.90 2.70
CA ALA A 449 -11.13 -2.87 3.26
C ALA A 449 -11.92 -3.61 2.18
N ALA A 450 -12.44 -2.89 1.17
CA ALA A 450 -13.13 -3.48 0.03
C ALA A 450 -12.35 -4.63 -0.61
N LYS A 451 -11.08 -4.39 -0.96
CA LYS A 451 -10.21 -5.39 -1.59
C LYS A 451 -9.98 -6.60 -0.71
N HIS A 452 -9.80 -6.37 0.60
CA HIS A 452 -9.54 -7.45 1.55
C HIS A 452 -10.78 -8.22 1.98
N LEU A 453 -11.97 -7.61 1.94
CA LEU A 453 -13.24 -8.31 2.13
C LEU A 453 -13.47 -9.35 1.02
N GLU A 454 -13.24 -9.00 -0.24
CA GLU A 454 -13.28 -9.97 -1.33
C GLU A 454 -12.26 -11.11 -1.13
N CYS A 455 -11.04 -10.79 -0.74
CA CYS A 455 -10.00 -11.80 -0.45
C CYS A 455 -10.43 -12.72 0.71
N ALA A 456 -10.92 -12.14 1.80
CA ALA A 456 -11.38 -12.88 2.97
C ALA A 456 -12.54 -13.84 2.65
N ALA A 457 -13.52 -13.36 1.84
CA ALA A 457 -14.65 -14.17 1.39
C ALA A 457 -14.23 -15.27 0.39
N ALA A 458 -13.14 -15.06 -0.38
CA ALA A 458 -12.60 -16.07 -1.29
C ALA A 458 -11.78 -17.16 -0.56
N GLU A 459 -11.23 -16.86 0.61
CA GLU A 459 -10.53 -17.80 1.48
C GLU A 459 -11.51 -18.61 2.31
N LEU A 460 -12.35 -17.94 3.04
CA LEU A 460 -13.39 -18.53 3.91
C LEU A 460 -14.64 -17.65 3.86
N PRO A 461 -15.85 -18.21 3.81
CA PRO A 461 -17.07 -17.41 3.89
C PRO A 461 -17.06 -16.50 5.12
N ILE A 462 -17.48 -15.23 4.95
CA ILE A 462 -17.54 -14.27 6.06
C ILE A 462 -18.94 -14.35 6.68
N GLU A 463 -19.03 -14.77 7.92
CA GLU A 463 -20.30 -14.74 8.67
C GLU A 463 -20.65 -13.30 9.06
N LEU A 464 -21.93 -12.94 9.16
CA LEU A 464 -22.34 -11.59 9.56
C LEU A 464 -21.88 -11.23 10.99
N THR A 465 -21.57 -12.25 11.80
CA THR A 465 -21.02 -12.11 13.16
C THR A 465 -19.49 -12.16 13.21
N ASP A 466 -18.83 -12.27 12.04
CA ASP A 466 -17.36 -12.32 11.98
C ASP A 466 -16.75 -11.03 12.56
N PRO A 467 -15.75 -11.12 13.45
CA PRO A 467 -15.06 -9.94 13.98
C PRO A 467 -14.49 -8.99 12.91
N LEU A 468 -14.25 -9.48 11.68
CA LEU A 468 -13.86 -8.64 10.55
C LEU A 468 -14.92 -7.57 10.22
N LEU A 469 -16.20 -7.83 10.49
CA LEU A 469 -17.32 -6.92 10.28
C LEU A 469 -17.74 -6.15 11.55
N ALA A 470 -16.92 -6.16 12.60
CA ALA A 470 -17.26 -5.46 13.85
C ALA A 470 -17.28 -3.93 13.69
N ASP A 471 -16.40 -3.39 12.84
CA ASP A 471 -16.38 -1.97 12.48
C ASP A 471 -17.55 -1.63 11.56
N ALA A 472 -18.30 -0.57 11.89
CA ALA A 472 -19.48 -0.15 11.13
C ALA A 472 -19.15 0.27 9.69
N GLY A 473 -18.00 0.93 9.47
CA GLY A 473 -17.54 1.33 8.15
C GLY A 473 -17.18 0.13 7.27
N ILE A 474 -16.50 -0.88 7.85
CA ILE A 474 -16.17 -2.12 7.14
C ILE A 474 -17.44 -2.91 6.81
N ARG A 475 -18.43 -2.92 7.70
CA ARG A 475 -19.73 -3.56 7.45
C ARG A 475 -20.48 -2.87 6.31
N ALA A 476 -20.56 -1.53 6.33
CA ALA A 476 -21.17 -0.77 5.25
C ALA A 476 -20.46 -1.02 3.90
N GLU A 477 -19.15 -1.18 3.93
CA GLU A 477 -18.37 -1.51 2.74
C GLU A 477 -18.68 -2.93 2.21
N ALA A 478 -18.89 -3.91 3.09
CA ALA A 478 -19.32 -5.25 2.69
C ALA A 478 -20.72 -5.22 2.03
N GLU A 479 -21.64 -4.42 2.56
CA GLU A 479 -22.97 -4.21 1.97
C GLU A 479 -22.89 -3.52 0.60
N ARG A 480 -22.01 -2.53 0.46
CA ARG A 480 -21.74 -1.87 -0.82
C ARG A 480 -21.17 -2.86 -1.86
N LEU A 481 -20.25 -3.73 -1.45
CA LEU A 481 -19.71 -4.78 -2.33
C LEU A 481 -20.77 -5.82 -2.72
N GLU A 482 -21.70 -6.11 -1.82
CA GLU A 482 -22.86 -6.96 -2.15
C GLU A 482 -23.74 -6.30 -3.23
N GLN A 483 -24.09 -5.02 -3.07
CA GLN A 483 -24.83 -4.26 -4.07
C GLN A 483 -24.12 -4.24 -5.44
N GLN A 484 -22.80 -4.18 -5.44
CA GLN A 484 -21.97 -4.25 -6.65
C GLN A 484 -21.82 -5.68 -7.21
N GLY A 485 -22.31 -6.70 -6.52
CA GLY A 485 -22.19 -8.11 -6.93
C GLY A 485 -20.77 -8.67 -6.79
N LEU A 486 -19.89 -8.03 -6.03
CA LEU A 486 -18.53 -8.49 -5.73
C LEU A 486 -18.51 -9.44 -4.51
N LEU A 487 -19.43 -9.25 -3.58
CA LEU A 487 -19.79 -10.20 -2.54
C LEU A 487 -21.19 -10.73 -2.78
N LEU A 488 -21.42 -12.00 -2.44
CA LEU A 488 -22.68 -12.70 -2.64
C LEU A 488 -23.12 -13.33 -1.33
N ARG A 489 -24.37 -13.11 -0.90
CA ARG A 489 -24.90 -13.80 0.29
C ARG A 489 -25.32 -15.25 -0.04
N ASP A 490 -25.28 -16.13 0.98
CA ASP A 490 -25.93 -17.43 0.90
C ASP A 490 -27.46 -17.30 0.85
N ARG A 491 -28.13 -18.42 0.64
CA ARG A 491 -29.61 -18.46 0.58
C ARG A 491 -30.26 -17.92 1.86
N GLU A 492 -29.70 -18.25 2.99
CA GLU A 492 -30.16 -17.84 4.33
C GLU A 492 -29.86 -16.36 4.62
N GLY A 493 -28.93 -15.73 3.88
CA GLY A 493 -28.53 -14.34 4.07
C GLY A 493 -27.54 -14.14 5.23
N THR A 494 -26.89 -15.21 5.72
CA THR A 494 -26.04 -15.22 6.93
C THR A 494 -24.54 -15.10 6.64
N ARG A 495 -24.11 -15.34 5.39
CA ARG A 495 -22.70 -15.42 4.99
C ARG A 495 -22.42 -14.73 3.67
N TYR A 496 -21.28 -14.10 3.56
CA TYR A 496 -20.75 -13.57 2.30
C TYR A 496 -19.77 -14.54 1.64
N PHE A 497 -19.85 -14.67 0.34
CA PHE A 497 -18.94 -15.38 -0.56
C PHE A 497 -18.38 -14.41 -1.59
N ALA A 498 -17.14 -14.62 -2.02
CA ALA A 498 -16.57 -13.84 -3.11
C ALA A 498 -17.16 -14.26 -4.46
N ALA A 499 -17.53 -13.28 -5.29
CA ALA A 499 -17.93 -13.52 -6.68
C ALA A 499 -16.74 -13.95 -7.54
N ARG A 500 -15.54 -13.43 -7.24
CA ARG A 500 -14.31 -13.70 -7.99
C ARG A 500 -13.46 -14.77 -7.32
N LYS A 501 -12.86 -15.67 -8.13
CA LYS A 501 -12.07 -16.79 -7.62
C LYS A 501 -10.72 -16.37 -7.02
N ARG A 502 -10.09 -15.30 -7.52
CA ARG A 502 -8.73 -14.89 -7.16
C ARG A 502 -8.58 -13.37 -7.04
N PRO A 503 -9.35 -12.71 -6.16
CA PRO A 503 -9.27 -11.25 -5.98
C PRO A 503 -7.91 -10.80 -5.45
N HIS A 504 -7.15 -11.68 -4.78
CA HIS A 504 -5.82 -11.40 -4.23
C HIS A 504 -4.82 -10.83 -5.24
N ARG A 505 -4.95 -11.21 -6.53
CA ARG A 505 -4.02 -10.77 -7.58
C ARG A 505 -4.13 -9.30 -7.92
N ASP A 506 -5.27 -8.70 -7.60
CA ASP A 506 -5.57 -7.30 -7.88
C ASP A 506 -5.20 -6.38 -6.70
N VAL A 507 -4.67 -6.96 -5.61
CA VAL A 507 -4.26 -6.22 -4.42
C VAL A 507 -2.75 -6.03 -4.40
N ASN A 508 -2.33 -4.78 -4.49
CA ASN A 508 -0.96 -4.38 -4.25
C ASN A 508 -0.81 -3.90 -2.81
N LEU A 509 -0.05 -4.62 -1.98
CA LEU A 509 0.14 -4.26 -0.56
C LEU A 509 0.91 -2.94 -0.36
N ARG A 510 1.63 -2.46 -1.38
CA ARG A 510 2.46 -1.24 -1.31
C ARG A 510 1.79 -0.02 -1.95
N GLY A 511 0.58 -0.16 -2.49
CA GLY A 511 -0.15 0.92 -3.15
C GLY A 511 -1.65 0.77 -2.98
N SER A 512 -2.36 1.89 -2.95
CA SER A 512 -3.82 1.94 -2.80
C SER A 512 -4.56 1.95 -4.15
N GLY A 513 -3.88 2.38 -5.23
CA GLY A 513 -4.42 2.49 -6.59
C GLY A 513 -4.25 1.24 -7.45
N GLY A 514 -4.60 1.36 -8.73
CA GLY A 514 -4.27 0.40 -9.77
C GLY A 514 -2.78 0.44 -10.13
N GLN A 515 -2.32 -0.56 -10.87
CA GLN A 515 -0.96 -0.57 -11.41
C GLN A 515 -0.98 -0.48 -12.93
N PHE A 516 -0.06 0.32 -13.48
CA PHE A 516 0.22 0.41 -14.91
C PHE A 516 1.47 -0.41 -15.22
N THR A 517 1.45 -1.17 -16.31
CA THR A 517 2.64 -1.83 -16.85
C THR A 517 3.40 -0.89 -17.76
N ILE A 518 4.74 -0.90 -17.70
CA ILE A 518 5.60 -0.09 -18.56
C ILE A 518 6.26 -1.03 -19.56
N GLU A 519 6.02 -0.79 -20.86
CA GLU A 519 6.45 -1.63 -21.97
C GLU A 519 7.41 -0.91 -22.91
N ALA A 520 8.51 -1.57 -23.25
CA ALA A 520 9.46 -1.14 -24.25
C ALA A 520 9.59 -2.23 -25.33
N GLY A 521 9.28 -1.92 -26.59
CA GLY A 521 9.36 -2.89 -27.69
C GLY A 521 8.51 -4.15 -27.49
N GLY A 522 7.37 -4.05 -26.80
CA GLY A 522 6.47 -5.16 -26.48
C GLY A 522 6.88 -5.99 -25.25
N ALA A 523 8.00 -5.68 -24.62
CA ALA A 523 8.42 -6.34 -23.37
C ALA A 523 8.11 -5.46 -22.16
N VAL A 524 7.56 -6.06 -21.09
CA VAL A 524 7.33 -5.37 -19.81
C VAL A 524 8.66 -5.14 -19.13
N ILE A 525 9.03 -3.87 -18.92
CA ILE A 525 10.26 -3.45 -18.23
C ILE A 525 10.04 -2.99 -16.79
N GLY A 526 8.80 -2.68 -16.42
CA GLY A 526 8.49 -2.20 -15.07
C GLY A 526 7.00 -2.04 -14.81
N GLN A 527 6.69 -1.57 -13.61
CA GLN A 527 5.34 -1.20 -13.18
C GLN A 527 5.38 0.11 -12.43
N ILE A 528 4.29 0.87 -12.49
CA ILE A 528 4.12 2.14 -11.79
C ILE A 528 2.71 2.23 -11.21
N ASP A 529 2.59 2.80 -10.01
CA ASP A 529 1.32 3.06 -9.36
C ASP A 529 0.49 4.09 -10.15
N GLU A 530 -0.83 3.93 -10.15
CA GLU A 530 -1.76 4.76 -10.91
C GLU A 530 -1.61 6.26 -10.61
N MET A 531 -1.51 6.64 -9.34
CA MET A 531 -1.36 8.04 -8.94
C MET A 531 -0.07 8.68 -9.48
N ARG A 532 0.98 7.88 -9.63
CA ARG A 532 2.27 8.31 -10.19
C ARG A 532 2.31 8.25 -11.71
N ALA A 533 1.55 7.37 -12.34
CA ALA A 533 1.56 7.16 -13.79
C ALA A 533 1.24 8.45 -14.54
N TYR A 534 0.20 9.17 -14.12
CA TYR A 534 -0.20 10.45 -14.73
C TYR A 534 0.87 11.55 -14.64
N ARG A 535 1.65 11.56 -13.56
CA ARG A 535 2.68 12.58 -13.31
C ARG A 535 4.05 12.24 -13.88
N GLU A 536 4.42 10.95 -13.87
CA GLU A 536 5.78 10.50 -14.19
C GLU A 536 5.88 9.82 -15.56
N THR A 537 4.75 9.32 -16.11
CA THR A 537 4.71 8.58 -17.38
C THR A 537 3.64 9.12 -18.34
N HIS A 538 3.34 10.42 -18.28
CA HIS A 538 2.52 11.08 -19.30
C HIS A 538 3.23 11.07 -20.68
N PRO A 539 2.50 11.20 -21.78
CA PRO A 539 3.12 11.31 -23.11
C PRO A 539 4.18 12.41 -23.14
N GLY A 540 5.35 12.10 -23.70
CA GLY A 540 6.52 13.00 -23.73
C GLY A 540 7.35 13.07 -22.44
N ALA A 541 6.99 12.34 -21.38
CA ALA A 541 7.81 12.24 -20.17
C ALA A 541 9.12 11.51 -20.42
N VAL A 542 10.17 11.89 -19.69
CA VAL A 542 11.45 11.18 -19.66
C VAL A 542 11.45 10.20 -18.50
N TYR A 543 11.37 8.91 -18.81
CA TYR A 543 11.41 7.82 -17.85
C TYR A 543 12.80 7.18 -17.81
N ILE A 544 13.37 6.98 -16.63
CA ILE A 544 14.69 6.37 -16.46
C ILE A 544 14.54 4.99 -15.82
N HIS A 545 15.01 3.96 -16.51
CA HIS A 545 15.00 2.59 -16.02
C HIS A 545 16.39 1.96 -16.14
N ARG A 546 16.99 1.51 -15.03
CA ARG A 546 18.35 0.90 -14.97
C ARG A 546 19.43 1.74 -15.68
N GLY A 547 19.39 3.06 -15.51
CA GLY A 547 20.34 3.97 -16.15
C GLY A 547 20.09 4.26 -17.63
N VAL A 548 19.11 3.61 -18.26
CA VAL A 548 18.67 3.88 -19.62
C VAL A 548 17.52 4.87 -19.61
N SER A 549 17.61 5.91 -20.45
CA SER A 549 16.55 6.89 -20.64
C SER A 549 15.58 6.41 -21.71
N TYR A 550 14.29 6.60 -21.44
CA TYR A 550 13.18 6.32 -22.33
C TYR A 550 12.29 7.55 -22.45
N LEU A 551 11.70 7.73 -23.64
CA LEU A 551 10.62 8.68 -23.86
C LEU A 551 9.29 7.93 -23.80
N VAL A 552 8.34 8.43 -23.05
CA VAL A 552 6.98 7.91 -23.01
C VAL A 552 6.25 8.34 -24.29
N THR A 553 5.81 7.38 -25.10
CA THR A 553 5.10 7.61 -26.34
C THR A 553 3.59 7.58 -26.17
N ALA A 554 3.08 6.75 -25.26
CA ALA A 554 1.65 6.64 -24.96
C ALA A 554 1.40 6.25 -23.50
N LEU A 555 0.31 6.78 -22.94
CA LEU A 555 -0.30 6.39 -21.69
C LEU A 555 -1.72 5.91 -21.99
N ASP A 556 -1.92 4.58 -21.99
CA ASP A 556 -3.20 3.93 -22.23
C ASP A 556 -3.88 3.67 -20.89
N ILE A 557 -4.81 4.54 -20.54
CA ILE A 557 -5.48 4.52 -19.22
C ILE A 557 -6.44 3.32 -19.09
N PRO A 558 -7.32 3.02 -20.08
CA PRO A 558 -8.20 1.86 -20.02
C PRO A 558 -7.46 0.53 -19.85
N GLU A 559 -6.38 0.33 -20.61
CA GLU A 559 -5.58 -0.89 -20.57
C GLU A 559 -4.50 -0.87 -19.47
N ARG A 560 -4.39 0.23 -18.70
CA ARG A 560 -3.37 0.46 -17.68
C ARG A 560 -1.95 0.17 -18.17
N ARG A 561 -1.61 0.72 -19.32
CA ARG A 561 -0.36 0.47 -20.04
C ARG A 561 0.35 1.78 -20.38
N VAL A 562 1.67 1.79 -20.16
CA VAL A 562 2.58 2.85 -20.57
C VAL A 562 3.51 2.31 -21.62
N VAL A 563 3.56 2.94 -22.80
CA VAL A 563 4.47 2.56 -23.86
C VAL A 563 5.65 3.53 -23.89
N VAL A 564 6.87 2.97 -23.86
CA VAL A 564 8.09 3.78 -23.88
C VAL A 564 9.03 3.34 -24.99
N ALA A 565 9.78 4.29 -25.54
CA ALA A 565 10.84 4.05 -26.54
C ALA A 565 12.19 4.51 -25.98
N PRO A 566 13.29 3.77 -26.22
CA PRO A 566 14.64 4.23 -25.87
C PRO A 566 14.92 5.59 -26.52
N GLY A 567 15.47 6.53 -25.74
CA GLY A 567 15.79 7.87 -26.25
C GLY A 567 16.77 8.58 -25.31
N THR A 568 17.78 9.21 -25.87
CA THR A 568 18.75 10.03 -25.14
C THR A 568 18.36 11.50 -25.32
N VAL A 569 18.11 12.19 -24.21
CA VAL A 569 17.75 13.61 -24.18
C VAL A 569 18.61 14.33 -23.16
N ASP A 570 18.86 15.63 -23.34
CA ASP A 570 19.62 16.49 -22.44
C ASP A 570 18.74 17.24 -21.42
N TYR A 571 17.48 16.83 -21.31
CA TYR A 571 16.49 17.41 -20.40
C TYR A 571 15.78 16.33 -19.56
N TYR A 572 15.14 16.76 -18.48
CA TYR A 572 14.16 15.98 -17.72
C TYR A 572 12.81 16.69 -17.75
N THR A 573 11.76 15.95 -17.42
CA THR A 573 10.38 16.47 -17.41
C THR A 573 9.86 16.61 -15.99
N ARG A 574 9.00 17.63 -15.78
CA ARG A 574 8.30 17.88 -14.53
C ARG A 574 6.83 18.20 -14.84
N ALA A 575 5.91 17.38 -14.33
CA ALA A 575 4.48 17.60 -14.52
C ALA A 575 4.02 18.90 -13.86
N ARG A 576 3.05 19.58 -14.51
CA ARG A 576 2.26 20.71 -13.98
C ARG A 576 0.81 20.29 -13.90
N GLY A 577 0.09 20.82 -12.91
CA GLY A 577 -1.30 20.46 -12.74
C GLY A 577 -2.02 21.39 -11.80
N GLN A 578 -3.33 21.24 -11.77
CA GLN A 578 -4.25 21.91 -10.87
C GLN A 578 -4.94 20.91 -9.98
N LYS A 579 -5.34 21.34 -8.80
CA LYS A 579 -6.05 20.53 -7.82
C LYS A 579 -7.23 21.30 -7.28
N THR A 580 -8.32 20.58 -7.02
CA THR A 580 -9.50 21.12 -6.31
C THR A 580 -9.94 20.14 -5.24
N THR A 581 -10.56 20.65 -4.19
CA THR A 581 -11.16 19.87 -3.10
C THR A 581 -12.65 20.11 -3.03
N GLU A 582 -13.38 19.06 -2.67
CA GLU A 582 -14.78 19.09 -2.27
C GLU A 582 -14.89 18.43 -0.89
N ILE A 583 -15.49 19.10 0.08
CA ILE A 583 -15.72 18.57 1.42
C ILE A 583 -16.93 17.66 1.35
N LEU A 584 -16.76 16.37 1.65
CA LEU A 584 -17.82 15.38 1.64
C LEU A 584 -18.47 15.24 3.03
N GLU A 585 -17.64 15.30 4.09
CA GLU A 585 -18.07 15.07 5.46
C GLU A 585 -17.10 15.72 6.45
N VAL A 586 -17.62 16.28 7.54
CA VAL A 586 -16.82 16.79 8.66
C VAL A 586 -16.79 15.71 9.75
N LEU A 587 -15.59 15.21 10.08
CA LEU A 587 -15.36 14.18 11.10
C LEU A 587 -14.96 14.75 12.45
N GLY A 588 -14.45 15.98 12.47
CA GLY A 588 -14.02 16.66 13.69
C GLY A 588 -13.79 18.15 13.49
N GLU A 589 -13.96 18.89 14.55
CA GLU A 589 -13.78 20.33 14.60
C GLU A 589 -13.08 20.73 15.89
N LYS A 590 -12.17 21.67 15.84
CA LYS A 590 -11.57 22.30 17.01
C LYS A 590 -11.10 23.73 16.71
N GLN A 591 -10.87 24.47 17.79
CA GLN A 591 -10.25 25.79 17.72
C GLN A 591 -8.77 25.70 18.10
N VAL A 592 -7.91 26.32 17.31
CA VAL A 592 -6.48 26.48 17.60
C VAL A 592 -6.18 27.96 17.65
N ASN A 593 -5.95 28.51 18.83
CA ASN A 593 -5.77 29.95 19.07
C ASN A 593 -6.89 30.82 18.46
N GLY A 594 -8.14 30.34 18.52
CA GLY A 594 -9.30 31.01 17.92
C GLY A 594 -9.47 30.80 16.41
N VAL A 595 -8.61 30.01 15.76
CA VAL A 595 -8.73 29.66 14.35
C VAL A 595 -9.46 28.32 14.21
N PRO A 596 -10.56 28.25 13.44
CA PRO A 596 -11.26 26.99 13.20
C PRO A 596 -10.41 26.01 12.38
N VAL A 597 -10.30 24.79 12.88
CA VAL A 597 -9.61 23.69 12.20
C VAL A 597 -10.56 22.49 12.13
N PHE A 598 -10.69 21.91 10.98
CA PHE A 598 -11.58 20.80 10.72
C PHE A 598 -10.79 19.58 10.26
N LEU A 599 -11.34 18.41 10.56
CA LEU A 599 -10.94 17.11 10.00
C LEU A 599 -12.14 16.56 9.24
N GLY A 600 -11.93 15.97 8.06
CA GLY A 600 -13.06 15.41 7.32
C GLY A 600 -12.66 14.57 6.12
N ARG A 601 -13.69 14.07 5.44
CA ARG A 601 -13.54 13.38 4.16
C ARG A 601 -13.60 14.40 3.03
N LEU A 602 -12.64 14.27 2.14
CA LEU A 602 -12.44 15.16 0.99
C LEU A 602 -12.47 14.35 -0.30
N LYS A 603 -13.08 14.92 -1.33
CA LYS A 603 -12.89 14.49 -2.70
C LYS A 603 -11.86 15.40 -3.35
N VAL A 604 -10.75 14.84 -3.75
CA VAL A 604 -9.65 15.55 -4.42
C VAL A 604 -9.72 15.25 -5.90
N THR A 605 -9.74 16.31 -6.71
CA THR A 605 -9.62 16.22 -8.17
C THR A 605 -8.28 16.82 -8.57
N GLU A 606 -7.44 16.04 -9.25
CA GLU A 606 -6.15 16.47 -9.76
C GLU A 606 -6.11 16.32 -11.27
N THR A 607 -5.76 17.38 -11.98
CA THR A 607 -5.62 17.41 -13.43
C THR A 607 -4.19 17.78 -13.81
N VAL A 608 -3.51 16.91 -14.55
CA VAL A 608 -2.19 17.21 -15.12
C VAL A 608 -2.42 17.99 -16.44
N THR A 609 -2.16 19.28 -16.40
CA THR A 609 -2.45 20.21 -17.51
C THR A 609 -1.27 20.42 -18.46
N GLY A 610 -0.09 19.88 -18.10
CA GLY A 610 1.10 20.00 -18.94
C GLY A 610 2.37 19.55 -18.21
N TYR A 611 3.51 19.78 -18.84
CA TYR A 611 4.80 19.53 -18.21
C TYR A 611 5.88 20.52 -18.68
N GLU A 612 6.86 20.72 -17.81
CA GLU A 612 8.06 21.50 -18.07
C GLU A 612 9.15 20.57 -18.59
N ARG A 613 9.84 21.00 -19.65
CA ARG A 613 11.15 20.47 -20.04
C ARG A 613 12.24 21.30 -19.39
N ARG A 614 13.11 20.68 -18.64
CA ARG A 614 14.20 21.36 -17.93
C ARG A 614 15.53 20.74 -18.29
N ARG A 615 16.55 21.57 -18.56
CA ARG A 615 17.90 21.14 -18.89
C ARG A 615 18.45 20.22 -17.79
N ALA A 616 19.06 19.09 -18.16
CA ALA A 616 19.56 18.10 -17.23
C ALA A 616 20.67 18.67 -16.29
N ARG A 617 21.47 19.60 -16.79
CA ARG A 617 22.45 20.36 -16.00
C ARG A 617 21.92 21.79 -15.78
N GLY A 618 21.89 22.24 -14.52
CA GLY A 618 21.45 23.58 -14.14
C GLY A 618 19.95 23.79 -14.02
N GLY A 619 19.08 22.84 -14.44
CA GLY A 619 17.64 22.88 -14.23
C GLY A 619 16.89 24.01 -14.96
N GLN A 620 17.53 24.69 -15.93
CA GLN A 620 16.91 25.77 -16.71
C GLN A 620 15.65 25.31 -17.42
N LEU A 621 14.57 26.09 -17.32
CA LEU A 621 13.33 25.85 -18.05
C LEU A 621 13.56 26.04 -19.54
N LEU A 622 13.30 25.02 -20.33
CA LEU A 622 13.41 25.03 -21.80
C LEU A 622 12.08 25.33 -22.46
N SER A 623 11.03 24.65 -22.04
CA SER A 623 9.68 24.81 -22.59
C SER A 623 8.63 24.28 -21.64
N ILE A 624 7.39 24.75 -21.82
CA ILE A 624 6.18 24.18 -21.19
C ILE A 624 5.34 23.57 -22.30
N VAL A 625 4.98 22.30 -22.14
CA VAL A 625 4.16 21.55 -23.11
C VAL A 625 2.80 21.27 -22.48
N PRO A 626 1.69 21.66 -23.10
CA PRO A 626 0.35 21.34 -22.59
C PRO A 626 0.06 19.84 -22.75
N LEU A 627 -0.78 19.30 -21.85
CA LEU A 627 -1.33 17.96 -21.90
C LEU A 627 -2.84 18.03 -21.69
N ASP A 628 -3.54 17.13 -22.37
CA ASP A 628 -4.97 16.89 -22.19
C ASP A 628 -5.13 15.46 -21.62
N LEU A 629 -5.07 15.36 -20.30
CA LEU A 629 -5.29 14.11 -19.57
C LEU A 629 -6.57 14.21 -18.75
N PRO A 630 -7.33 13.11 -18.63
CA PRO A 630 -8.51 13.10 -17.77
C PRO A 630 -8.11 13.38 -16.32
N PRO A 631 -8.99 14.06 -15.55
CA PRO A 631 -8.74 14.31 -14.13
C PRO A 631 -8.68 12.99 -13.35
N MET A 632 -7.76 12.91 -12.39
CA MET A 632 -7.77 11.89 -11.35
C MET A 632 -8.64 12.35 -10.21
N VAL A 633 -9.60 11.52 -9.82
CA VAL A 633 -10.52 11.80 -8.72
C VAL A 633 -10.39 10.70 -7.68
N PHE A 634 -10.19 11.08 -6.43
CA PHE A 634 -10.17 10.15 -5.32
C PHE A 634 -10.70 10.79 -4.04
N GLU A 635 -11.33 9.99 -3.20
CA GLU A 635 -11.74 10.39 -1.87
C GLU A 635 -10.61 10.08 -0.88
N THR A 636 -10.41 10.97 0.10
CA THR A 636 -9.37 10.81 1.12
C THR A 636 -9.76 11.54 2.41
N GLU A 637 -8.93 11.44 3.44
CA GLU A 637 -9.06 12.25 4.64
C GLU A 637 -8.13 13.46 4.58
N GLY A 638 -8.58 14.56 5.16
CA GLY A 638 -7.80 15.79 5.23
C GLY A 638 -8.20 16.66 6.40
N LEU A 639 -7.26 17.50 6.82
CA LEU A 639 -7.52 18.60 7.73
C LEU A 639 -7.48 19.93 6.97
N TRP A 640 -8.26 20.92 7.41
CA TRP A 640 -8.17 22.27 6.84
C TRP A 640 -8.33 23.34 7.90
N TRP A 641 -7.59 24.42 7.68
CA TRP A 641 -7.62 25.65 8.44
C TRP A 641 -8.51 26.64 7.72
N VAL A 642 -9.46 27.26 8.42
CA VAL A 642 -10.28 28.35 7.88
C VAL A 642 -9.67 29.66 8.33
N ILE A 643 -9.21 30.47 7.36
CA ILE A 643 -8.57 31.76 7.68
C ILE A 643 -9.65 32.80 7.90
N PRO A 644 -9.68 33.47 9.07
CA PRO A 644 -10.65 34.51 9.37
C PRO A 644 -10.52 35.68 8.40
N GLN A 645 -11.67 36.31 8.06
CA GLN A 645 -11.70 37.40 7.10
C GLN A 645 -10.94 38.64 7.60
N ASP A 646 -10.96 38.90 8.91
CA ASP A 646 -10.22 40.02 9.52
C ASP A 646 -8.70 39.83 9.40
N VAL A 647 -8.21 38.56 9.43
CA VAL A 647 -6.80 38.27 9.16
C VAL A 647 -6.45 38.60 7.71
N GLN A 648 -7.32 38.26 6.77
CA GLN A 648 -7.13 38.65 5.36
C GLN A 648 -7.11 40.17 5.21
N ALA A 649 -8.09 40.87 5.81
CA ALA A 649 -8.17 42.32 5.76
C ALA A 649 -6.93 43.01 6.37
N GLU A 650 -6.34 42.41 7.43
CA GLU A 650 -5.12 42.93 8.05
C GLU A 650 -3.88 42.75 7.14
N LEU A 651 -3.78 41.66 6.40
CA LEU A 651 -2.74 41.47 5.40
C LEU A 651 -2.90 42.45 4.22
N ASP A 652 -4.13 42.61 3.75
CA ASP A 652 -4.45 43.54 2.64
C ASP A 652 -4.11 45.01 2.99
N LYS A 653 -4.40 45.46 4.24
CA LYS A 653 -3.99 46.79 4.74
C LYS A 653 -2.47 47.00 4.67
N ARG A 654 -1.69 45.96 4.82
CA ARG A 654 -0.22 45.99 4.75
C ARG A 654 0.31 45.80 3.33
N LEU A 655 -0.55 45.67 2.34
CA LEU A 655 -0.21 45.40 0.94
C LEU A 655 0.54 44.05 0.77
N PHE A 656 0.31 43.07 1.64
CA PHE A 656 0.85 41.74 1.53
C PHE A 656 0.05 40.89 0.52
N HIS A 657 0.75 39.97 -0.16
CA HIS A 657 0.10 39.11 -1.13
C HIS A 657 -0.59 37.92 -0.42
N PHE A 658 -1.90 38.09 -0.10
CA PHE A 658 -2.66 37.12 0.71
C PHE A 658 -2.60 35.68 0.16
N MET A 659 -2.87 35.46 -1.16
CA MET A 659 -2.77 34.13 -1.76
C MET A 659 -1.34 33.55 -1.63
N GLY A 660 -0.32 34.39 -1.75
CA GLY A 660 1.07 33.98 -1.55
C GLY A 660 1.37 33.58 -0.11
N ALA A 661 0.72 34.23 0.87
CA ALA A 661 0.86 33.92 2.29
C ALA A 661 0.28 32.54 2.64
N ILE A 662 -0.98 32.27 2.24
CA ILE A 662 -1.63 30.96 2.54
C ILE A 662 -0.99 29.81 1.78
N HIS A 663 -0.47 30.03 0.57
CA HIS A 663 0.27 29.06 -0.22
C HIS A 663 1.63 28.73 0.41
N ALA A 664 2.31 29.74 0.93
CA ALA A 664 3.56 29.53 1.66
C ALA A 664 3.33 28.80 3.00
N MET A 665 2.24 29.12 3.71
CA MET A 665 1.80 28.38 4.92
C MET A 665 1.55 26.89 4.61
N GLU A 666 0.82 26.58 3.53
CA GLU A 666 0.56 25.21 3.07
C GLU A 666 1.87 24.42 2.88
N HIS A 667 2.79 24.98 2.10
CA HIS A 667 4.07 24.33 1.81
C HIS A 667 4.91 24.11 3.06
N ALA A 668 5.00 25.14 3.91
CA ALA A 668 5.78 25.06 5.16
C ALA A 668 5.17 24.02 6.11
N MET A 669 3.85 23.96 6.23
CA MET A 669 3.15 22.99 7.08
C MET A 669 3.41 21.56 6.60
N ILE A 670 3.21 21.27 5.30
CA ILE A 670 3.53 19.94 4.73
C ILE A 670 5.02 19.60 4.93
N GLY A 671 5.90 20.57 4.81
CA GLY A 671 7.34 20.40 5.03
C GLY A 671 7.70 19.98 6.45
N ILE A 672 6.93 20.43 7.44
CA ILE A 672 7.19 20.20 8.89
C ILE A 672 6.39 19.04 9.48
N LEU A 673 5.25 18.67 8.89
CA LEU A 673 4.41 17.57 9.41
C LEU A 673 5.16 16.24 9.65
N PRO A 674 6.18 15.83 8.87
CA PRO A 674 6.95 14.63 9.19
C PRO A 674 7.68 14.67 10.54
N LEU A 675 7.80 15.83 11.18
CA LEU A 675 8.26 15.90 12.57
C LEU A 675 7.21 15.33 13.54
N LEU A 676 5.94 15.38 13.22
CA LEU A 676 4.83 15.02 14.10
C LEU A 676 4.31 13.61 13.82
N VAL A 677 4.44 13.16 12.59
CA VAL A 677 3.88 11.90 12.08
C VAL A 677 4.94 11.17 11.26
N LEU A 678 5.16 9.88 11.51
CA LEU A 678 6.10 9.06 10.74
C LEU A 678 5.59 8.86 9.30
N THR A 679 5.93 9.78 8.43
CA THR A 679 5.46 9.83 7.04
C THR A 679 6.56 10.30 6.09
N ASP A 680 6.42 9.98 4.81
CA ASP A 680 7.16 10.64 3.73
C ASP A 680 6.35 11.87 3.28
N ARG A 681 7.02 12.93 2.86
CA ARG A 681 6.35 14.09 2.25
C ARG A 681 5.50 13.71 1.04
N ASN A 682 5.80 12.58 0.40
CA ASN A 682 5.04 12.06 -0.74
C ASN A 682 3.67 11.52 -0.34
N ASP A 683 3.48 11.20 0.92
CA ASP A 683 2.23 10.66 1.45
C ASP A 683 1.21 11.75 1.81
N LEU A 684 1.61 13.02 1.74
CA LEU A 684 0.77 14.19 2.02
C LEU A 684 0.59 15.05 0.77
N GLY A 685 -0.61 15.56 0.58
CA GLY A 685 -0.96 16.59 -0.38
C GLY A 685 -1.47 17.85 0.30
N GLY A 686 -1.50 18.96 -0.44
CA GLY A 686 -2.12 20.19 0.06
C GLY A 686 -2.72 21.02 -1.06
N ILE A 687 -3.59 21.93 -0.64
CA ILE A 687 -4.24 22.93 -1.47
C ILE A 687 -4.52 24.16 -0.59
N SER A 688 -4.16 25.32 -1.09
CA SER A 688 -4.57 26.60 -0.52
C SER A 688 -5.48 27.34 -1.50
N THR A 689 -6.56 27.91 -1.00
CA THR A 689 -7.52 28.69 -1.79
C THR A 689 -7.95 29.95 -1.04
N PRO A 690 -7.99 31.12 -1.70
CA PRO A 690 -8.44 32.37 -1.07
C PRO A 690 -9.95 32.40 -0.84
N LEU A 691 -10.71 31.54 -1.52
CA LEU A 691 -12.15 31.36 -1.36
C LEU A 691 -12.53 29.92 -1.71
N HIS A 692 -12.90 29.13 -0.69
CA HIS A 692 -13.41 27.78 -0.92
C HIS A 692 -14.94 27.83 -1.11
N PRO A 693 -15.49 27.26 -2.18
CA PRO A 693 -16.92 27.40 -2.52
C PRO A 693 -17.89 26.97 -1.42
N GLN A 694 -17.58 25.87 -0.71
CA GLN A 694 -18.43 25.33 0.36
C GLN A 694 -18.24 26.05 1.72
N VAL A 695 -17.10 26.72 1.93
CA VAL A 695 -16.79 27.40 3.21
C VAL A 695 -17.04 28.90 3.12
N GLY A 696 -17.00 29.47 1.91
CA GLY A 696 -17.15 30.91 1.69
C GLY A 696 -15.98 31.75 2.21
N ARG A 697 -14.87 31.14 2.59
CA ARG A 697 -13.65 31.76 3.15
C ARG A 697 -12.38 31.14 2.63
N ALA A 698 -11.26 31.77 2.92
CA ALA A 698 -9.95 31.23 2.60
C ALA A 698 -9.64 29.97 3.43
N CYS A 699 -9.09 28.96 2.77
CA CYS A 699 -8.76 27.68 3.41
C CYS A 699 -7.37 27.19 3.00
N VAL A 700 -6.71 26.54 3.96
CA VAL A 700 -5.47 25.77 3.75
C VAL A 700 -5.75 24.33 4.09
N PHE A 701 -5.75 23.47 3.09
CA PHE A 701 -5.97 22.02 3.21
C PHE A 701 -4.64 21.28 3.24
N VAL A 702 -4.57 20.26 4.10
CA VAL A 702 -3.57 19.19 4.04
C VAL A 702 -4.31 17.86 4.08
N TYR A 703 -4.01 16.95 3.16
CA TYR A 703 -4.73 15.69 3.04
C TYR A 703 -3.79 14.49 2.83
N ASP A 704 -4.26 13.30 3.20
CA ASP A 704 -3.55 12.05 2.94
C ASP A 704 -3.49 11.81 1.43
N GLY A 705 -2.31 11.57 0.89
CA GLY A 705 -2.10 11.31 -0.54
C GLY A 705 -2.60 9.96 -1.01
N ALA A 706 -3.16 9.14 -0.13
CA ALA A 706 -3.69 7.82 -0.42
C ALA A 706 -5.22 7.82 -0.42
N PRO A 707 -5.89 7.18 -1.41
CA PRO A 707 -7.33 6.98 -1.40
C PRO A 707 -7.83 6.36 -0.08
N GLY A 708 -8.92 6.90 0.44
CA GLY A 708 -9.54 6.50 1.71
C GLY A 708 -8.83 7.01 2.97
N GLY A 709 -7.66 7.64 2.83
CA GLY A 709 -6.86 8.13 3.95
C GLY A 709 -6.17 7.00 4.73
N VAL A 710 -4.97 7.24 5.23
CA VAL A 710 -4.21 6.28 6.04
C VAL A 710 -4.02 6.74 7.49
N GLY A 711 -4.69 7.83 7.88
CA GLY A 711 -4.72 8.35 9.24
C GLY A 711 -3.66 9.38 9.56
N LEU A 712 -2.84 9.82 8.59
CA LEU A 712 -1.80 10.83 8.80
C LEU A 712 -2.41 12.17 9.22
N THR A 713 -3.46 12.59 8.53
CA THR A 713 -4.15 13.86 8.81
C THR A 713 -4.99 13.83 10.09
N ARG A 714 -5.46 12.65 10.53
CA ARG A 714 -6.08 12.49 11.86
C ARG A 714 -5.08 12.82 12.98
N LEU A 715 -3.85 12.27 12.89
CA LEU A 715 -2.82 12.55 13.88
C LEU A 715 -2.33 14.01 13.79
N ALA A 716 -2.22 14.56 12.56
CA ALA A 716 -1.90 15.96 12.34
C ALA A 716 -2.98 16.89 12.92
N PHE A 717 -4.26 16.55 12.77
CA PHE A 717 -5.37 17.28 13.41
C PHE A 717 -5.28 17.24 14.94
N ALA A 718 -5.01 16.07 15.53
CA ALA A 718 -4.83 15.95 16.99
C ALA A 718 -3.71 16.89 17.48
N LYS A 719 -2.64 17.07 16.71
CA LYS A 719 -1.47 17.90 17.01
C LYS A 719 -1.45 19.24 16.26
N ALA A 720 -2.59 19.78 15.85
CA ALA A 720 -2.64 20.99 15.01
C ALA A 720 -1.99 22.22 15.67
N ASP A 721 -2.09 22.34 17.00
CA ASP A 721 -1.42 23.43 17.77
C ASP A 721 0.10 23.36 17.59
N GLU A 722 0.68 22.16 17.74
CA GLU A 722 2.10 21.94 17.55
C GLU A 722 2.50 22.13 16.08
N ALA A 723 1.67 21.68 15.13
CA ALA A 723 1.90 21.88 13.70
C ALA A 723 1.99 23.36 13.32
N LEU A 724 1.06 24.18 13.82
CA LEU A 724 1.06 25.63 13.56
C LEU A 724 2.32 26.30 14.14
N SER A 725 2.66 26.02 15.41
CA SER A 725 3.83 26.57 16.09
C SER A 725 5.14 26.23 15.37
N ARG A 726 5.31 24.97 14.97
CA ARG A 726 6.50 24.51 14.25
C ARG A 726 6.58 25.08 12.83
N THR A 727 5.44 25.29 12.18
CA THR A 727 5.37 25.94 10.88
C THR A 727 5.86 27.38 10.97
N LEU A 728 5.41 28.12 11.98
CA LEU A 728 5.92 29.48 12.24
C LEU A 728 7.42 29.48 12.52
N ALA A 729 7.90 28.57 13.38
CA ALA A 729 9.32 28.46 13.71
C ALA A 729 10.19 28.20 12.48
N ALA A 730 9.74 27.36 11.55
CA ALA A 730 10.45 27.05 10.31
C ALA A 730 10.49 28.25 9.37
N VAL A 731 9.39 28.99 9.22
CA VAL A 731 9.32 30.17 8.33
C VAL A 731 10.09 31.35 8.91
N ALA A 732 9.87 31.66 10.19
CA ALA A 732 10.51 32.80 10.87
C ALA A 732 12.02 32.59 11.08
N GLY A 733 12.44 31.39 11.42
CA GLY A 733 13.85 31.05 11.67
C GLY A 733 14.70 30.95 10.40
N CYS A 734 14.10 30.97 9.19
CA CYS A 734 14.88 30.92 7.95
C CYS A 734 15.43 32.31 7.56
N PRO A 735 16.74 32.48 7.31
CA PRO A 735 17.32 33.79 7.02
C PRO A 735 17.01 34.34 5.61
N CYS A 736 16.44 33.54 4.71
CA CYS A 736 16.12 33.97 3.36
C CYS A 736 15.05 35.08 3.37
N GLU A 737 15.08 36.00 2.41
CA GLU A 737 14.12 37.11 2.32
C GLU A 737 12.82 36.71 1.60
N THR A 738 12.92 36.07 0.44
CA THR A 738 11.77 35.86 -0.46
C THR A 738 11.18 34.46 -0.44
N GLY A 739 11.80 33.53 0.31
CA GLY A 739 11.46 32.11 0.35
C GLY A 739 12.51 31.23 -0.32
N CYS A 740 12.68 30.02 0.19
CA CYS A 740 13.65 29.05 -0.30
C CYS A 740 13.16 27.61 0.00
N PRO A 741 13.83 26.57 -0.51
CA PRO A 741 13.48 25.18 -0.21
C PRO A 741 13.51 24.80 1.28
N SER A 742 14.27 25.59 2.08
CA SER A 742 14.40 25.38 3.54
C SER A 742 13.21 25.92 4.34
N CYS A 743 12.22 26.56 3.73
CA CYS A 743 11.04 27.11 4.42
C CYS A 743 9.73 26.96 3.64
N VAL A 744 9.52 27.70 2.53
CA VAL A 744 8.22 27.83 1.87
C VAL A 744 8.16 27.28 0.43
N HIS A 745 9.30 26.91 -0.18
CA HIS A 745 9.28 26.32 -1.51
C HIS A 745 9.13 24.80 -1.47
N SER A 746 8.19 24.29 -2.24
CA SER A 746 7.98 22.83 -2.40
C SER A 746 8.42 22.38 -3.79
N PRO A 747 9.21 21.29 -3.92
CA PRO A 747 9.56 20.72 -5.21
C PRO A 747 8.38 20.07 -5.92
N LYS A 748 7.26 19.83 -5.20
CA LYS A 748 6.05 19.20 -5.71
C LYS A 748 4.97 20.19 -6.15
N CYS A 749 5.18 21.48 -5.96
CA CYS A 749 4.19 22.49 -6.28
C CYS A 749 3.84 22.48 -7.77
N GLY A 750 2.57 22.25 -8.10
CA GLY A 750 2.05 22.23 -9.47
C GLY A 750 2.09 23.59 -10.17
N SER A 751 2.00 24.71 -9.39
CA SER A 751 2.10 26.08 -9.88
C SER A 751 3.53 26.59 -10.01
N GLY A 752 4.55 25.78 -9.60
CA GLY A 752 5.95 26.18 -9.62
C GLY A 752 6.33 27.18 -8.54
N ASN A 753 5.70 27.12 -7.37
CA ASN A 753 5.86 28.00 -6.22
C ASN A 753 5.45 29.47 -6.54
N ARG A 754 4.35 29.66 -7.24
CA ARG A 754 3.84 31.00 -7.59
C ARG A 754 2.31 31.04 -7.45
N PRO A 755 1.76 32.12 -6.79
CA PRO A 755 2.49 33.10 -6.00
C PRO A 755 2.98 32.53 -4.68
N ILE A 756 4.10 33.04 -4.15
CA ILE A 756 4.61 32.78 -2.79
C ILE A 756 5.08 34.09 -2.18
N ASP A 757 4.68 34.38 -0.95
CA ASP A 757 5.12 35.52 -0.16
C ASP A 757 5.49 35.06 1.26
N LYS A 758 6.79 34.95 1.52
CA LYS A 758 7.31 34.50 2.81
C LYS A 758 7.05 35.49 3.93
N VAL A 759 7.18 36.79 3.66
CA VAL A 759 7.01 37.82 4.67
C VAL A 759 5.56 37.90 5.11
N ALA A 760 4.65 37.84 4.15
CA ALA A 760 3.21 37.74 4.43
C ALA A 760 2.83 36.48 5.16
N ALA A 761 3.44 35.32 4.80
CA ALA A 761 3.22 34.04 5.47
C ALA A 761 3.69 34.04 6.93
N ARG A 762 4.85 34.63 7.20
CA ARG A 762 5.34 34.80 8.57
C ARG A 762 4.35 35.63 9.39
N TYR A 763 3.92 36.78 8.85
CA TYR A 763 2.99 37.64 9.53
C TYR A 763 1.62 36.97 9.74
N LEU A 764 1.10 36.26 8.73
CA LEU A 764 -0.10 35.43 8.84
C LEU A 764 0.01 34.43 10.02
N LEU A 765 1.10 33.66 10.07
CA LEU A 765 1.32 32.65 11.11
C LEU A 765 1.47 33.30 12.51
N GLU A 766 2.11 34.47 12.61
CA GLU A 766 2.20 35.26 13.86
C GLU A 766 0.81 35.71 14.34
N LEU A 767 -0.07 36.16 13.45
CA LEU A 767 -1.45 36.50 13.78
C LEU A 767 -2.24 35.29 14.26
N LEU A 768 -2.17 34.15 13.53
CA LEU A 768 -2.86 32.91 13.91
C LEU A 768 -2.35 32.33 15.25
N MET A 769 -1.09 32.55 15.58
CA MET A 769 -0.50 32.14 16.88
C MET A 769 -0.86 33.08 18.02
N SER A 770 -1.14 34.34 17.75
CA SER A 770 -1.36 35.37 18.78
C SER A 770 -2.65 35.16 19.58
N GLY A 771 -3.62 34.44 19.05
CA GLY A 771 -4.97 34.27 19.62
C GLY A 771 -5.77 35.57 19.74
N LYS A 772 -5.26 36.70 19.23
CA LYS A 772 -5.92 37.99 19.25
C LYS A 772 -6.77 38.18 17.99
N LEU A 773 -7.55 37.18 17.67
CA LEU A 773 -8.50 37.22 16.56
C LEU A 773 -9.84 37.77 17.10
N PRO A 774 -10.55 38.64 16.37
CA PRO A 774 -11.92 39.02 16.71
C PRO A 774 -12.80 37.75 16.85
N GLU A 775 -13.82 37.83 17.71
CA GLU A 775 -14.81 36.76 17.83
C GLU A 775 -15.49 36.56 16.46
N THR A 776 -15.14 35.50 15.77
CA THR A 776 -15.79 35.10 14.52
C THR A 776 -16.74 33.95 14.78
N ASP A 777 -17.98 34.08 14.27
CA ASP A 777 -18.96 33.01 14.26
C ASP A 777 -18.35 31.76 13.58
N PRO A 778 -18.42 30.54 14.20
CA PRO A 778 -17.85 29.35 13.63
C PRO A 778 -18.51 29.04 12.29
N CYS A 779 -17.73 29.17 11.22
CA CYS A 779 -18.22 28.96 9.87
C CYS A 779 -18.30 27.45 9.60
N ARG A 780 -19.47 26.87 9.77
CA ARG A 780 -19.73 25.50 9.31
C ARG A 780 -19.94 25.51 7.79
N PRO A 781 -19.42 24.53 7.06
CA PRO A 781 -19.73 24.35 5.64
C PRO A 781 -21.25 24.20 5.47
N GLU A 782 -21.86 25.06 4.63
CA GLU A 782 -23.29 24.98 4.36
C GLU A 782 -23.64 23.68 3.63
N GLY A 783 -24.70 23.01 4.11
CA GLY A 783 -25.31 21.85 3.44
C GLY A 783 -24.76 20.46 3.86
N LEU A 784 -23.89 20.36 4.88
CA LEU A 784 -23.42 19.07 5.40
C LEU A 784 -24.22 18.64 6.64
N ILE A 785 -24.82 17.46 6.56
CA ILE A 785 -25.54 16.83 7.66
C ILE A 785 -24.52 16.37 8.71
N SER A 786 -24.57 16.93 9.91
CA SER A 786 -23.83 16.40 11.05
C SER A 786 -24.48 15.09 11.48
N ASN A 787 -23.83 13.96 11.23
CA ASN A 787 -24.16 12.72 11.91
C ASN A 787 -23.57 12.82 13.34
N GLU A 788 -24.37 13.26 14.29
CA GLU A 788 -24.11 12.95 15.69
C GLU A 788 -24.10 11.41 15.83
N PRO A 789 -23.12 10.82 16.53
CA PRO A 789 -23.16 9.38 16.78
C PRO A 789 -24.44 9.08 17.56
N PRO A 790 -25.24 8.08 17.18
CA PRO A 790 -26.42 7.71 17.94
C PRO A 790 -25.99 7.35 19.35
N GLN A 791 -26.59 8.02 20.34
CA GLN A 791 -26.48 7.65 21.74
C GLN A 791 -26.87 6.18 21.88
N ALA A 792 -26.03 5.41 22.56
CA ALA A 792 -26.25 4.00 22.82
C ALA A 792 -27.58 3.84 23.59
N GLY A 793 -28.64 3.57 22.83
CA GLY A 793 -29.92 3.07 23.34
C GLY A 793 -29.87 1.55 23.40
N GLU A 794 -30.42 1.02 24.47
CA GLU A 794 -30.55 -0.41 24.75
C GLU A 794 -31.08 -1.24 23.56
N PRO A 795 -30.67 -2.51 23.40
CA PRO A 795 -31.04 -3.31 22.25
C PRO A 795 -32.54 -3.62 22.23
N GLN A 796 -33.27 -2.93 21.39
CA GLN A 796 -34.62 -3.31 21.02
C GLN A 796 -34.59 -4.48 20.05
N ALA A 797 -35.48 -5.42 20.25
CA ALA A 797 -35.65 -6.67 19.51
C ALA A 797 -35.71 -6.45 18.00
N ALA A 798 -35.09 -7.37 17.29
CA ALA A 798 -34.98 -7.39 15.84
C ALA A 798 -36.35 -7.22 15.15
N ASP A 799 -36.58 -6.06 14.57
CA ASP A 799 -37.66 -5.82 13.66
C ASP A 799 -37.36 -6.50 12.31
N LYS A 800 -38.38 -7.18 11.79
CA LYS A 800 -38.36 -7.83 10.48
C LYS A 800 -37.95 -6.81 9.41
N PRO A 801 -37.17 -7.20 8.38
CA PRO A 801 -36.76 -6.29 7.32
C PRO A 801 -38.02 -5.66 6.67
N LYS A 802 -38.08 -4.33 6.72
CA LYS A 802 -39.09 -3.56 5.96
C LYS A 802 -38.86 -3.87 4.49
N ALA A 803 -39.92 -4.37 3.88
CA ALA A 803 -40.02 -4.55 2.43
C ALA A 803 -39.63 -3.25 1.73
N ALA A 804 -38.67 -3.33 0.81
CA ALA A 804 -38.31 -2.23 -0.08
C ALA A 804 -39.60 -1.71 -0.73
N LYS A 805 -39.82 -0.39 -0.69
CA LYS A 805 -40.93 0.25 -1.38
C LYS A 805 -40.88 -0.16 -2.85
N ALA A 806 -41.92 -0.83 -3.31
CA ALA A 806 -42.15 -1.19 -4.70
C ALA A 806 -42.06 0.10 -5.54
N LYS A 807 -40.99 0.25 -6.30
CA LYS A 807 -40.89 1.21 -7.38
C LYS A 807 -41.78 0.72 -8.51
N ASN A 808 -42.40 1.61 -9.24
CA ASN A 808 -43.42 1.38 -10.26
C ASN A 808 -43.16 0.12 -11.09
N ALA A 809 -44.01 -0.90 -10.95
CA ALA A 809 -44.03 -2.04 -11.86
C ALA A 809 -44.29 -1.55 -13.31
N PRO A 810 -43.62 -2.09 -14.34
CA PRO A 810 -43.94 -1.77 -15.72
C PRO A 810 -45.42 -2.09 -15.94
N GLY A 811 -46.14 -1.20 -16.66
CA GLY A 811 -47.57 -1.30 -16.81
C GLY A 811 -47.99 -2.64 -17.44
N ARG A 812 -47.42 -3.00 -18.57
CA ARG A 812 -47.68 -4.25 -19.29
C ARG A 812 -46.35 -4.83 -19.80
N TYR A 813 -45.98 -6.02 -19.36
CA TYR A 813 -44.77 -6.69 -19.83
C TYR A 813 -45.08 -8.00 -20.51
N GLY A 814 -44.22 -8.44 -21.40
CA GLY A 814 -44.27 -9.74 -22.05
C GLY A 814 -42.98 -10.52 -21.90
N VAL A 815 -43.06 -11.82 -21.93
CA VAL A 815 -41.87 -12.71 -21.91
C VAL A 815 -41.87 -13.52 -23.21
N LEU A 816 -40.76 -13.42 -23.95
CA LEU A 816 -40.59 -14.01 -25.27
C LEU A 816 -39.49 -15.06 -25.29
N ASP A 817 -39.79 -16.20 -25.93
CA ASP A 817 -38.82 -17.22 -26.30
C ASP A 817 -39.12 -17.77 -27.70
N VAL A 818 -38.09 -18.19 -28.43
CA VAL A 818 -38.19 -18.61 -29.83
C VAL A 818 -37.42 -19.89 -30.08
N GLU A 819 -38.11 -20.90 -30.64
CA GLU A 819 -37.50 -22.14 -31.09
C GLU A 819 -37.23 -22.14 -32.60
N THR A 820 -36.20 -22.87 -33.03
CA THR A 820 -35.69 -22.79 -34.40
C THR A 820 -35.92 -24.06 -35.21
N ARG A 821 -35.96 -23.93 -36.54
CA ARG A 821 -36.08 -25.03 -37.51
C ARG A 821 -34.79 -25.74 -37.81
N ARG A 822 -33.64 -25.02 -37.65
CA ARG A 822 -32.31 -25.50 -37.96
C ARG A 822 -31.33 -25.29 -36.83
N ALA A 823 -30.40 -26.22 -36.66
CA ALA A 823 -29.36 -26.14 -35.68
C ALA A 823 -28.27 -25.14 -36.12
N ALA A 824 -27.48 -24.64 -35.15
CA ALA A 824 -26.33 -23.77 -35.42
C ALA A 824 -25.34 -24.42 -36.42
N ALA A 825 -25.11 -25.73 -36.31
CA ALA A 825 -24.22 -26.47 -37.22
C ALA A 825 -24.75 -26.49 -38.69
N GLU A 826 -26.06 -26.50 -38.89
CA GLU A 826 -26.70 -26.52 -40.21
C GLU A 826 -26.63 -25.15 -40.93
N VAL A 827 -26.42 -24.07 -40.21
CA VAL A 827 -26.35 -22.70 -40.75
C VAL A 827 -24.92 -22.09 -40.69
N GLY A 828 -23.93 -22.88 -40.29
CA GLY A 828 -22.51 -22.42 -40.24
C GLY A 828 -22.16 -21.66 -38.95
N GLY A 829 -22.83 -21.95 -37.83
CA GLY A 829 -22.55 -21.47 -36.48
C GLY A 829 -23.49 -20.42 -35.94
N TRP A 830 -23.39 -20.17 -34.63
CA TRP A 830 -24.27 -19.26 -33.86
C TRP A 830 -24.30 -17.79 -34.38
N GLY A 831 -23.27 -17.35 -35.09
CA GLY A 831 -23.25 -16.04 -35.74
C GLY A 831 -24.31 -15.87 -36.85
N ASN A 832 -24.77 -16.97 -37.40
CA ASN A 832 -25.78 -17.04 -38.44
C ASN A 832 -27.20 -17.37 -37.96
N ALA A 833 -27.54 -17.03 -36.71
CA ALA A 833 -28.85 -17.30 -36.10
C ALA A 833 -30.01 -16.79 -36.96
N HIS A 834 -29.88 -15.72 -37.71
CA HIS A 834 -30.85 -15.18 -38.64
C HIS A 834 -31.23 -16.16 -39.79
N LYS A 835 -30.44 -17.22 -40.02
CA LYS A 835 -30.74 -18.26 -41.03
C LYS A 835 -31.45 -19.49 -40.48
N MET A 836 -31.66 -19.55 -39.14
CA MET A 836 -32.20 -20.74 -38.50
C MET A 836 -33.71 -20.95 -38.77
N GLY A 837 -34.44 -19.87 -39.02
CA GLY A 837 -35.89 -19.88 -39.20
C GLY A 837 -36.66 -20.20 -37.89
N VAL A 838 -37.88 -19.72 -37.77
CA VAL A 838 -38.72 -19.90 -36.58
C VAL A 838 -39.56 -21.15 -36.73
N SER A 839 -39.47 -22.10 -35.77
CA SER A 839 -40.43 -23.20 -35.66
C SER A 839 -41.69 -22.77 -34.91
N VAL A 840 -41.50 -22.20 -33.73
CA VAL A 840 -42.50 -21.65 -32.85
C VAL A 840 -41.94 -20.45 -32.10
N ALA A 841 -42.74 -19.41 -31.88
CA ALA A 841 -42.48 -18.35 -30.92
C ALA A 841 -43.63 -18.30 -29.89
N VAL A 842 -43.30 -18.15 -28.62
CA VAL A 842 -44.27 -18.03 -27.55
C VAL A 842 -44.08 -16.72 -26.81
N LEU A 843 -45.11 -15.95 -26.67
CA LEU A 843 -45.17 -14.71 -25.92
C LEU A 843 -46.16 -14.82 -24.76
N TYR A 844 -45.67 -14.70 -23.53
CA TYR A 844 -46.52 -14.40 -22.38
C TYR A 844 -46.80 -12.91 -22.32
N ASP A 845 -48.04 -12.55 -22.12
CA ASP A 845 -48.54 -11.17 -22.00
C ASP A 845 -49.17 -10.96 -20.63
N SER A 846 -48.55 -10.11 -19.80
CA SER A 846 -49.03 -9.82 -18.44
C SER A 846 -50.38 -9.12 -18.39
N GLY A 847 -50.84 -8.48 -19.48
CA GLY A 847 -52.16 -7.88 -19.57
C GLY A 847 -53.27 -8.88 -19.84
N LEU A 848 -52.92 -10.05 -20.41
CA LEU A 848 -53.84 -11.17 -20.68
C LEU A 848 -53.67 -12.30 -19.67
N ASP A 849 -52.55 -12.32 -18.95
CA ASP A 849 -52.07 -13.41 -18.07
C ASP A 849 -52.06 -14.79 -18.77
N ASP A 850 -51.70 -14.80 -20.06
CA ASP A 850 -51.62 -16.02 -20.87
C ASP A 850 -50.46 -16.02 -21.85
N CYS A 851 -50.08 -17.20 -22.32
CA CYS A 851 -49.09 -17.44 -23.34
C CYS A 851 -49.71 -17.66 -24.70
N ILE A 852 -49.33 -16.86 -25.67
CA ILE A 852 -49.79 -16.96 -27.07
C ILE A 852 -48.68 -17.58 -27.90
N THR A 853 -49.02 -18.59 -28.69
CA THR A 853 -48.08 -19.27 -29.58
C THR A 853 -48.26 -18.74 -30.99
N TYR A 854 -47.14 -18.48 -31.67
CA TYR A 854 -47.11 -17.99 -33.05
C TYR A 854 -46.27 -18.92 -33.93
N ALA A 855 -46.79 -19.28 -35.08
CA ALA A 855 -46.03 -19.92 -36.13
C ALA A 855 -45.25 -18.86 -36.96
N GLN A 856 -44.36 -19.29 -37.86
CA GLN A 856 -43.54 -18.37 -38.64
C GLN A 856 -44.34 -17.42 -39.52
N ASP A 857 -45.50 -17.86 -40.05
CA ASP A 857 -46.40 -17.05 -40.86
C ASP A 857 -47.25 -16.07 -40.03
N GLU A 858 -47.34 -16.28 -38.73
CA GLU A 858 -48.02 -15.41 -37.76
C GLU A 858 -47.11 -14.35 -37.10
N LEU A 859 -45.83 -14.27 -37.46
CA LEU A 859 -44.87 -13.30 -36.90
C LEU A 859 -45.33 -11.84 -37.01
N PRO A 860 -46.07 -11.37 -38.05
CA PRO A 860 -46.62 -10.03 -38.04
C PRO A 860 -47.51 -9.73 -36.84
N ALA A 861 -48.37 -10.71 -36.43
CA ALA A 861 -49.21 -10.57 -35.23
C ALA A 861 -48.38 -10.55 -33.92
N LEU A 862 -47.30 -11.34 -33.87
CA LEU A 862 -46.34 -11.28 -32.75
C LEU A 862 -45.71 -9.88 -32.64
N TYR A 863 -45.27 -9.29 -33.75
CA TYR A 863 -44.64 -7.95 -33.73
C TYR A 863 -45.60 -6.86 -33.29
N GLU A 864 -46.88 -6.96 -33.72
CA GLU A 864 -47.94 -6.06 -33.24
C GLU A 864 -48.15 -6.22 -31.74
N ALA A 865 -48.17 -7.45 -31.21
CA ALA A 865 -48.28 -7.71 -29.77
C ALA A 865 -47.07 -7.15 -28.98
N LEU A 866 -45.83 -7.34 -29.46
CA LEU A 866 -44.61 -6.82 -28.83
C LEU A 866 -44.57 -5.29 -28.76
N THR A 867 -45.12 -4.56 -29.76
CA THR A 867 -45.19 -3.09 -29.74
C THR A 867 -46.16 -2.49 -28.73
N ARG A 868 -47.09 -3.31 -28.19
CA ARG A 868 -48.05 -2.90 -27.14
C ARG A 868 -47.54 -3.08 -25.74
N LEU A 869 -46.33 -3.63 -25.56
CA LEU A 869 -45.71 -3.90 -24.26
C LEU A 869 -44.84 -2.76 -23.82
N ASP A 870 -44.86 -2.41 -22.53
CA ASP A 870 -43.97 -1.47 -21.91
C ASP A 870 -42.57 -2.08 -21.68
N LEU A 871 -42.49 -3.44 -21.61
CA LEU A 871 -41.22 -4.17 -21.44
C LEU A 871 -41.31 -5.56 -22.06
N VAL A 872 -40.29 -5.95 -22.81
CA VAL A 872 -40.09 -7.33 -23.29
C VAL A 872 -38.97 -7.97 -22.47
N VAL A 873 -39.23 -9.09 -21.84
CA VAL A 873 -38.30 -9.87 -21.06
C VAL A 873 -37.91 -11.14 -21.80
N GLY A 874 -36.64 -11.53 -21.75
CA GLY A 874 -36.19 -12.80 -22.31
C GLY A 874 -34.88 -13.29 -21.69
N PHE A 875 -34.49 -14.49 -22.07
CA PHE A 875 -33.21 -15.08 -21.64
C PHE A 875 -32.28 -15.29 -22.82
N ASN A 876 -31.27 -14.48 -22.99
CA ASN A 876 -30.37 -14.36 -24.14
C ASN A 876 -31.09 -13.78 -25.40
N ILE A 877 -32.19 -13.11 -25.21
CA ILE A 877 -33.09 -12.60 -26.25
C ILE A 877 -32.38 -11.65 -27.23
N LEU A 878 -31.52 -10.75 -26.74
CA LEU A 878 -30.77 -9.78 -27.55
C LEU A 878 -29.77 -10.42 -28.51
N ARG A 879 -29.19 -11.54 -28.13
CA ARG A 879 -28.17 -12.23 -28.92
C ARG A 879 -28.66 -13.38 -29.74
N PHE A 880 -29.82 -13.97 -29.39
CA PHE A 880 -30.33 -15.13 -30.06
C PHE A 880 -31.75 -14.88 -30.66
N ASP A 881 -32.80 -14.77 -29.87
CA ASP A 881 -34.19 -14.72 -30.34
C ASP A 881 -34.42 -13.58 -31.34
N TYR A 882 -33.98 -12.37 -31.02
CA TYR A 882 -34.10 -11.23 -31.93
C TYR A 882 -33.32 -11.41 -33.24
N LYS A 883 -32.21 -12.14 -33.23
CA LYS A 883 -31.51 -12.46 -34.48
C LYS A 883 -32.24 -13.47 -35.32
N VAL A 884 -32.87 -14.47 -34.70
CA VAL A 884 -33.69 -15.47 -35.39
C VAL A 884 -34.88 -14.75 -36.03
N LEU A 885 -35.59 -13.94 -35.27
CA LEU A 885 -36.75 -13.17 -35.76
C LEU A 885 -36.39 -12.18 -36.86
N ALA A 886 -35.25 -11.50 -36.75
CA ALA A 886 -34.75 -10.58 -37.79
C ALA A 886 -34.45 -11.27 -39.12
N GLY A 887 -34.15 -12.56 -39.09
CA GLY A 887 -33.97 -13.35 -40.33
C GLY A 887 -35.32 -13.74 -41.00
N ALA A 888 -36.39 -13.69 -40.28
CA ALA A 888 -37.75 -14.07 -40.76
C ALA A 888 -38.58 -12.84 -41.20
N SER A 889 -38.27 -11.64 -40.68
CA SER A 889 -39.01 -10.41 -40.97
C SER A 889 -38.15 -9.16 -40.77
N PRO A 890 -38.41 -8.04 -41.53
CA PRO A 890 -37.66 -6.78 -41.43
C PRO A 890 -37.99 -5.93 -40.19
N PHE A 891 -38.61 -6.45 -39.13
CA PHE A 891 -38.96 -5.71 -37.92
C PHE A 891 -37.73 -5.26 -37.14
N ASP A 892 -37.72 -4.00 -36.70
CA ASP A 892 -36.57 -3.45 -35.92
C ASP A 892 -36.74 -3.69 -34.41
N HIS A 893 -36.29 -4.83 -33.94
CA HIS A 893 -36.35 -5.25 -32.54
C HIS A 893 -35.58 -4.33 -31.57
N ARG A 894 -34.64 -3.49 -32.08
CA ARG A 894 -33.88 -2.57 -31.26
C ARG A 894 -34.69 -1.44 -30.66
N LYS A 895 -35.89 -1.20 -31.18
CA LYS A 895 -36.82 -0.19 -30.64
C LYS A 895 -37.66 -0.69 -29.48
N LEU A 896 -37.64 -1.98 -29.21
CA LEU A 896 -38.42 -2.56 -28.08
C LEU A 896 -37.65 -2.32 -26.75
N PRO A 897 -38.35 -1.80 -25.72
CA PRO A 897 -37.79 -1.77 -24.37
C PRO A 897 -37.59 -3.22 -23.91
N THR A 898 -36.36 -3.66 -23.78
CA THR A 898 -36.02 -5.07 -23.60
C THR A 898 -35.10 -5.29 -22.38
N LEU A 899 -35.43 -6.29 -21.58
CA LEU A 899 -34.63 -6.81 -20.49
C LEU A 899 -34.15 -8.23 -20.81
N ASP A 900 -32.87 -8.42 -20.99
CA ASP A 900 -32.25 -9.74 -21.18
C ASP A 900 -31.64 -10.22 -19.84
N ILE A 901 -32.27 -11.21 -19.22
CA ILE A 901 -31.86 -11.76 -17.92
C ILE A 901 -30.44 -12.29 -18.01
N LEU A 902 -30.06 -12.99 -19.08
CA LEU A 902 -28.68 -13.52 -19.21
C LEU A 902 -27.62 -12.40 -19.34
N GLU A 903 -27.94 -11.32 -20.03
CA GLU A 903 -27.04 -10.17 -20.13
C GLU A 903 -26.84 -9.50 -18.78
N ARG A 904 -27.91 -9.29 -18.01
CA ARG A 904 -27.82 -8.73 -16.63
C ARG A 904 -27.01 -9.64 -15.72
N VAL A 905 -27.25 -10.95 -15.76
CA VAL A 905 -26.49 -11.95 -15.00
C VAL A 905 -25.01 -11.96 -15.42
N HIS A 906 -24.74 -11.93 -16.73
CA HIS A 906 -23.37 -11.91 -17.25
C HIS A 906 -22.62 -10.63 -16.88
N ALA A 907 -23.29 -9.48 -16.95
CA ALA A 907 -22.69 -8.19 -16.56
C ALA A 907 -22.24 -8.19 -15.08
N ARG A 908 -22.97 -8.88 -14.20
CA ARG A 908 -22.65 -8.97 -12.76
C ARG A 908 -21.57 -10.03 -12.45
N LEU A 909 -21.61 -11.20 -13.10
CA LEU A 909 -20.74 -12.34 -12.77
C LEU A 909 -19.46 -12.43 -13.65
N GLY A 910 -19.47 -11.81 -14.83
CA GLY A 910 -18.40 -11.97 -15.83
C GLY A 910 -18.41 -13.33 -16.55
N TYR A 911 -19.40 -14.20 -16.28
CA TYR A 911 -19.62 -15.47 -16.98
C TYR A 911 -21.12 -15.79 -17.09
N ARG A 912 -21.45 -16.67 -18.02
CA ARG A 912 -22.84 -17.03 -18.31
C ARG A 912 -23.34 -18.16 -17.41
N LEU A 913 -24.59 -18.09 -17.00
CA LEU A 913 -25.34 -19.16 -16.37
C LEU A 913 -26.39 -19.67 -17.36
N SER A 914 -26.77 -20.93 -17.23
CA SER A 914 -27.91 -21.50 -18.01
C SER A 914 -29.23 -21.14 -17.37
N LEU A 915 -30.29 -21.06 -18.19
CA LEU A 915 -31.66 -20.87 -17.71
C LEU A 915 -32.04 -21.97 -16.69
N ASP A 916 -31.74 -23.23 -17.02
CA ASP A 916 -32.00 -24.38 -16.14
C ASP A 916 -31.28 -24.28 -14.80
N GLY A 917 -29.98 -23.84 -14.81
CA GLY A 917 -29.18 -23.65 -13.59
C GLY A 917 -29.78 -22.59 -12.67
N LEU A 918 -30.25 -21.47 -13.23
CA LEU A 918 -30.91 -20.40 -12.47
C LEU A 918 -32.31 -20.85 -11.97
N ALA A 919 -33.08 -21.51 -12.82
CA ALA A 919 -34.42 -22.01 -12.48
C ALA A 919 -34.34 -23.04 -11.35
N LYS A 920 -33.44 -24.00 -11.45
CA LYS A 920 -33.26 -25.02 -10.40
C LYS A 920 -32.87 -24.40 -9.05
N ALA A 921 -31.96 -23.44 -9.06
CA ALA A 921 -31.49 -22.82 -7.82
C ALA A 921 -32.55 -21.86 -7.24
N THR A 922 -33.24 -21.08 -8.09
CA THR A 922 -34.17 -20.00 -7.66
C THR A 922 -35.56 -20.52 -7.41
N LEU A 923 -36.10 -21.32 -8.34
CA LEU A 923 -37.49 -21.75 -8.36
C LEU A 923 -37.68 -23.22 -7.91
N GLY A 924 -36.60 -24.02 -7.86
CA GLY A 924 -36.64 -25.44 -7.57
C GLY A 924 -37.15 -26.28 -8.75
N THR A 925 -37.29 -25.69 -9.94
CA THR A 925 -37.82 -26.34 -11.14
C THR A 925 -36.71 -26.80 -12.07
N GLN A 926 -36.90 -27.88 -12.85
CA GLN A 926 -35.99 -28.38 -13.88
C GLN A 926 -36.67 -28.31 -15.24
N LYS A 927 -35.86 -28.08 -16.29
CA LYS A 927 -36.33 -28.18 -17.68
C LYS A 927 -36.85 -29.57 -18.02
N SER A 928 -37.89 -29.62 -18.85
CA SER A 928 -38.49 -30.88 -19.33
C SER A 928 -37.74 -31.51 -20.50
N ALA A 929 -37.02 -30.70 -21.31
CA ALA A 929 -36.32 -31.15 -22.52
C ALA A 929 -35.17 -30.22 -22.87
N SER A 930 -34.44 -30.51 -23.94
CA SER A 930 -33.29 -29.68 -24.44
C SER A 930 -33.65 -29.10 -25.82
N GLY A 931 -33.02 -27.96 -26.19
CA GLY A 931 -33.21 -27.35 -27.51
C GLY A 931 -32.80 -28.26 -28.69
N LEU A 932 -32.01 -29.31 -28.46
CA LEU A 932 -31.71 -30.35 -29.46
C LEU A 932 -32.88 -31.29 -29.70
N GLU A 933 -33.66 -31.56 -28.68
CA GLU A 933 -34.90 -32.36 -28.79
C GLU A 933 -35.97 -31.58 -29.56
N ALA A 934 -36.09 -30.27 -29.34
CA ALA A 934 -37.02 -29.41 -30.09
C ALA A 934 -36.72 -29.44 -31.60
N LEU A 935 -35.44 -29.47 -32.01
CA LEU A 935 -35.02 -29.62 -33.39
C LEU A 935 -35.39 -31.03 -33.99
N ALA A 936 -35.31 -32.08 -33.18
CA ALA A 936 -35.73 -33.40 -33.60
C ALA A 936 -37.23 -33.45 -33.79
N TRP A 937 -38.01 -32.90 -32.88
CA TRP A 937 -39.47 -32.79 -32.98
C TRP A 937 -39.93 -31.99 -34.20
N TRP A 938 -39.18 -30.91 -34.57
CA TRP A 938 -39.46 -30.17 -35.80
C TRP A 938 -39.32 -31.06 -37.04
N LYS A 939 -38.30 -31.87 -37.13
CA LYS A 939 -38.07 -32.79 -38.25
C LYS A 939 -39.12 -33.92 -38.33
N GLU A 940 -39.71 -34.25 -37.19
CA GLU A 940 -40.77 -35.24 -37.05
C GLU A 940 -42.21 -34.64 -37.22
N GLY A 941 -42.31 -33.29 -37.36
CA GLY A 941 -43.59 -32.58 -37.48
C GLY A 941 -44.38 -32.45 -36.17
N ARG A 942 -43.76 -32.65 -35.02
CA ARG A 942 -44.36 -32.62 -33.66
C ARG A 942 -44.39 -31.19 -33.13
N ILE A 943 -45.20 -30.31 -33.72
CA ILE A 943 -45.21 -28.86 -33.42
C ILE A 943 -45.77 -28.58 -32.02
N ASP A 944 -46.76 -29.36 -31.57
CA ASP A 944 -47.40 -29.17 -30.26
C ASP A 944 -46.41 -29.38 -29.10
N GLU A 945 -45.51 -30.36 -29.23
CA GLU A 945 -44.46 -30.61 -28.23
C GLU A 945 -43.41 -29.48 -28.21
N ILE A 946 -43.09 -28.90 -29.37
CA ILE A 946 -42.19 -27.72 -29.43
C ILE A 946 -42.87 -26.53 -28.77
N ALA A 947 -44.17 -26.31 -29.04
CA ALA A 947 -44.94 -25.23 -28.44
C ALA A 947 -45.04 -25.37 -26.90
N ALA A 948 -45.30 -26.60 -26.44
CA ALA A 948 -45.33 -26.90 -25.01
C ALA A 948 -43.98 -26.66 -24.31
N TYR A 949 -42.87 -27.05 -24.97
CA TYR A 949 -41.51 -26.82 -24.49
C TYR A 949 -41.13 -25.32 -24.45
N CYS A 950 -41.39 -24.60 -25.54
CA CYS A 950 -41.14 -23.14 -25.61
C CYS A 950 -41.99 -22.39 -24.56
N LYS A 951 -43.27 -22.79 -24.38
CA LYS A 951 -44.16 -22.24 -23.34
C LYS A 951 -43.59 -22.45 -21.93
N GLN A 952 -42.97 -23.61 -21.67
CA GLN A 952 -42.32 -23.89 -20.38
C GLN A 952 -41.14 -22.96 -20.14
N ASP A 953 -40.30 -22.70 -21.14
CA ASP A 953 -39.16 -21.78 -21.03
C ASP A 953 -39.63 -20.32 -20.82
N VAL A 954 -40.69 -19.89 -21.45
CA VAL A 954 -41.35 -18.59 -21.22
C VAL A 954 -41.86 -18.49 -19.77
N ILE A 955 -42.53 -19.50 -19.25
CA ILE A 955 -43.06 -19.53 -17.87
C ILE A 955 -41.89 -19.46 -16.88
N VAL A 956 -40.82 -20.25 -17.06
CA VAL A 956 -39.66 -20.26 -16.20
C VAL A 956 -38.97 -18.89 -16.23
N THR A 957 -38.84 -18.27 -17.41
CA THR A 957 -38.25 -16.94 -17.57
C THR A 957 -39.08 -15.86 -16.90
N ARG A 958 -40.44 -15.94 -17.02
CA ARG A 958 -41.39 -15.07 -16.31
C ARG A 958 -41.23 -15.18 -14.80
N ASP A 959 -41.17 -16.40 -14.29
CA ASP A 959 -41.09 -16.65 -12.84
C ASP A 959 -39.74 -16.19 -12.27
N LEU A 960 -38.62 -16.34 -13.01
CA LEU A 960 -37.33 -15.78 -12.66
C LEU A 960 -37.36 -14.24 -12.64
N TYR A 961 -37.96 -13.61 -13.66
CA TYR A 961 -38.14 -12.16 -13.71
C TYR A 961 -38.96 -11.66 -12.52
N THR A 962 -40.12 -12.30 -12.25
CA THR A 962 -41.01 -11.94 -11.15
C THR A 962 -40.30 -12.12 -9.79
N PHE A 963 -39.63 -13.28 -9.60
CA PHE A 963 -38.87 -13.53 -8.37
C PHE A 963 -37.77 -12.46 -8.16
N GLY A 964 -37.02 -12.15 -9.22
CA GLY A 964 -35.98 -11.13 -9.14
C GLY A 964 -36.51 -9.73 -8.85
N ARG A 965 -37.65 -9.37 -9.46
CA ARG A 965 -38.33 -8.10 -9.21
C ARG A 965 -38.83 -7.98 -7.76
N ASP A 966 -39.41 -9.04 -7.25
CA ASP A 966 -40.04 -9.02 -5.93
C ASP A 966 -39.03 -9.18 -4.78
N ASN A 967 -37.89 -9.84 -5.02
CA ASN A 967 -36.88 -10.13 -4.01
C ASN A 967 -35.59 -9.34 -4.17
N GLY A 968 -35.35 -8.72 -5.32
CA GLY A 968 -34.07 -7.99 -5.60
C GLY A 968 -32.87 -8.90 -5.87
N TYR A 969 -33.05 -10.21 -5.99
CA TYR A 969 -31.98 -11.16 -6.30
C TYR A 969 -32.53 -12.44 -7.00
N LEU A 970 -31.59 -13.13 -7.70
CA LEU A 970 -31.80 -14.52 -8.13
C LEU A 970 -30.89 -15.46 -7.32
N LEU A 971 -31.14 -16.76 -7.32
CA LEU A 971 -30.27 -17.77 -6.73
C LEU A 971 -29.52 -18.54 -7.82
N PHE A 972 -28.25 -18.89 -7.56
CA PHE A 972 -27.52 -19.79 -8.43
C PHE A 972 -26.53 -20.64 -7.64
N SER A 973 -26.11 -21.78 -8.19
CA SER A 973 -25.04 -22.59 -7.60
C SER A 973 -23.68 -22.05 -8.05
N ASN A 974 -22.85 -21.65 -7.10
CA ASN A 974 -21.49 -21.21 -7.40
C ASN A 974 -20.59 -22.42 -7.74
N LYS A 975 -19.34 -22.16 -8.17
CA LYS A 975 -18.39 -23.23 -8.55
C LYS A 975 -18.00 -24.17 -7.41
N ALA A 976 -18.32 -23.81 -6.16
CA ALA A 976 -18.15 -24.67 -4.98
C ALA A 976 -19.43 -25.47 -4.63
N GLY A 977 -20.44 -25.46 -5.49
CA GLY A 977 -21.71 -26.16 -5.27
C GLY A 977 -22.63 -25.53 -4.22
N LYS A 978 -22.33 -24.29 -3.76
CA LYS A 978 -23.19 -23.58 -2.82
C LYS A 978 -24.19 -22.69 -3.54
N ILE A 979 -25.44 -22.66 -3.04
CA ILE A 979 -26.48 -21.76 -3.54
C ILE A 979 -26.26 -20.38 -2.91
N VAL A 980 -26.13 -19.36 -3.75
CA VAL A 980 -25.85 -17.97 -3.36
C VAL A 980 -26.79 -17.01 -4.06
N ARG A 981 -27.02 -15.84 -3.44
CA ARG A 981 -27.84 -14.76 -4.02
C ARG A 981 -27.02 -13.96 -5.01
N LEU A 982 -27.58 -13.68 -6.18
CA LEU A 982 -27.10 -12.73 -7.16
C LEU A 982 -28.02 -11.52 -7.12
N PRO A 983 -27.61 -10.36 -6.62
CA PRO A 983 -28.42 -9.15 -6.67
C PRO A 983 -28.77 -8.79 -8.12
N VAL A 984 -30.04 -8.49 -8.39
CA VAL A 984 -30.53 -8.07 -9.71
C VAL A 984 -31.36 -6.80 -9.57
N GLU A 985 -31.11 -5.87 -10.48
CA GLU A 985 -31.92 -4.67 -10.69
C GLU A 985 -32.48 -4.76 -12.12
N TRP A 986 -33.82 -4.75 -12.24
CA TRP A 986 -34.48 -4.88 -13.53
C TRP A 986 -34.74 -3.53 -14.22
N GLU A 987 -34.18 -2.42 -13.71
CA GLU A 987 -34.24 -1.09 -14.33
C GLU A 987 -33.19 -0.88 -15.42
#